data_eaa181fa25ba4517401a2f4161a82c34
#
_entry.id   eaa181fa25ba4517401a2f4161a82c34
#
_cell.length_a   1.000
_cell.length_b   1.000
_cell.length_c   1.000
_cell.angle_alpha   90.00
_cell.angle_beta   90.00
_cell.angle_gamma   90.00
#
_symmetry.space_group_name_H-M   'P 1'
#
loop_
_entity.id
_entity.type
_entity.pdbx_description
1 polymer ?
#
loop_
_entity_poly.entity_id
_entity_poly.type
_entity_poly.pdbx_seq_one_letter_code
_entity_poly.pdbx_strand_id
1 'polypeptide(L)'
;MREETTMEIEKKPTSEAGATVPVGQTATTPIPMQAVIGSEQLKQFTKVLQEYKAGKARTEQRIVASENWWKLRNTTEAQKETGIGGDGGFTSRSGWLHNVITSKHADAMEAYPEPNILPREEGDKGEARMLSAIVPCILEQNRFEATYSDVAWQKLKTGTGVYKVIWDKGKLNGLGDIGVERVNLLNIYWEPGVTDIQRSRYFFHTELYDKDVLEERYPQLEGQLKGQSFISTKFLYDDTVSTEDKHTVIEVYYHKYIQGRKTVQYCKYVGDVVLYATENDPEWAVRGFYDHGRYPYVFDALYPIEGSPCGYGYVDLCRNPQTEIDLLMTSFVKNAMVGAQPRYFSRGDGSVNEEEFLDLSKPVVHVASASEDALRRIEHNSLDGIYVNVLDRIIQELRETSGNTETSTGNISSGVTAASAIAALQEASGKGSRDSTQSAYRAYGEIVDLCIELIRQFYDMPRQFRILGQYGAEQYVTYTNAGIQQQYQGNDFGQDMGYRLPVFDIKVSAQKKNVYTKVTQNELALQFFDKGFFNPQMTDQALMCLDMMEFDGKDGIMQKVAQNGTMYQKLLQYMQLALSFAQVLDPMAAEAIGQDILMMAGGGLPTGGGSQMFQSDHIAGIGKKEPGIVRNARARSSEASQPDGGRVTKGASK
;
A
#
# COMPACT_ATOMS: atom_id res chain seq x y z
N MET A 1 28.70 13.24 -50.10
CA MET A 1 27.75 14.17 -50.71
C MET A 1 26.37 13.57 -50.62
N ARG A 2 25.63 13.91 -49.63
CA ARG A 2 24.17 13.88 -49.54
C ARG A 2 23.80 14.99 -48.55
N GLU A 3 23.14 15.98 -49.08
CA GLU A 3 22.66 17.17 -48.41
C GLU A 3 21.51 16.78 -47.43
N GLU A 4 21.65 17.18 -46.20
CA GLU A 4 20.54 17.19 -45.23
C GLU A 4 19.73 18.45 -45.45
N THR A 5 18.51 18.26 -45.94
CA THR A 5 17.52 19.31 -46.08
C THR A 5 16.84 19.54 -44.77
N THR A 6 17.18 20.63 -44.09
CA THR A 6 16.49 21.16 -42.91
C THR A 6 15.08 21.60 -43.31
N MET A 7 14.05 20.90 -42.85
CA MET A 7 12.66 21.37 -42.97
C MET A 7 12.37 22.39 -41.86
N GLU A 8 12.29 23.64 -42.23
CA GLU A 8 11.65 24.68 -41.45
C GLU A 8 10.12 24.43 -41.47
N ILE A 9 9.56 24.20 -40.29
CA ILE A 9 8.09 24.11 -40.12
C ILE A 9 7.55 25.53 -39.97
N GLU A 10 6.98 26.02 -41.06
CA GLU A 10 6.16 27.24 -41.10
C GLU A 10 4.98 27.12 -40.12
N LYS A 11 4.91 28.04 -39.16
CA LYS A 11 3.74 28.22 -38.28
C LYS A 11 2.58 28.77 -39.13
N LYS A 12 1.56 27.97 -39.38
CA LYS A 12 0.27 28.45 -39.88
C LYS A 12 -0.44 29.25 -38.78
N PRO A 13 -1.05 30.39 -39.12
CA PRO A 13 -1.84 31.17 -38.16
C PRO A 13 -3.16 30.45 -37.88
N THR A 14 -3.43 30.24 -36.58
CA THR A 14 -4.73 29.77 -36.08
C THR A 14 -5.77 30.87 -36.29
N SER A 15 -6.92 30.46 -36.84
CA SER A 15 -8.09 31.27 -37.05
C SER A 15 -8.68 31.80 -35.75
N GLU A 16 -8.95 33.09 -35.74
CA GLU A 16 -9.74 33.81 -34.74
C GLU A 16 -11.17 33.26 -34.65
N ALA A 17 -11.56 32.79 -33.48
CA ALA A 17 -12.94 32.87 -33.01
C ALA A 17 -12.95 32.58 -31.48
N GLY A 18 -12.91 33.60 -30.68
CA GLY A 18 -13.07 33.52 -29.22
C GLY A 18 -12.83 34.89 -28.63
N ALA A 19 -13.90 35.60 -28.26
CA ALA A 19 -13.89 36.95 -27.74
C ALA A 19 -12.84 37.15 -26.65
N THR A 20 -11.81 37.91 -26.92
CA THR A 20 -10.89 38.48 -25.96
C THR A 20 -11.61 39.50 -25.11
N VAL A 21 -11.90 39.16 -23.85
CA VAL A 21 -12.26 40.12 -22.81
C VAL A 21 -11.00 40.95 -22.49
N PRO A 22 -11.05 42.29 -22.54
CA PRO A 22 -9.89 43.11 -22.21
C PRO A 22 -9.61 42.95 -20.69
N VAL A 23 -8.55 42.26 -20.39
CA VAL A 23 -7.90 42.38 -19.08
C VAL A 23 -7.50 43.84 -18.95
N GLY A 24 -8.07 44.54 -17.96
CA GLY A 24 -7.73 45.92 -17.67
C GLY A 24 -6.21 46.06 -17.62
N GLN A 25 -5.69 46.94 -18.50
CA GLN A 25 -4.30 47.34 -18.46
C GLN A 25 -4.03 48.10 -17.15
N THR A 26 -3.75 47.35 -16.10
CA THR A 26 -2.88 47.87 -15.05
C THR A 26 -1.50 47.89 -15.68
N ALA A 27 -0.94 49.09 -15.82
CA ALA A 27 0.41 49.31 -16.30
C ALA A 27 1.35 48.33 -15.59
N THR A 28 1.75 47.25 -16.27
CA THR A 28 2.79 46.35 -15.85
C THR A 28 4.10 47.13 -15.95
N THR A 29 4.48 47.76 -14.86
CA THR A 29 5.89 48.06 -14.63
C THR A 29 6.64 46.76 -14.95
N PRO A 30 7.62 46.76 -15.84
CA PRO A 30 8.40 45.56 -16.10
C PRO A 30 9.02 45.16 -14.76
N ILE A 31 8.59 44.01 -14.24
CA ILE A 31 9.20 43.40 -13.03
C ILE A 31 10.67 43.25 -13.41
N PRO A 32 11.59 43.87 -12.66
CA PRO A 32 13.01 43.74 -12.98
C PRO A 32 13.31 42.25 -12.98
N MET A 33 13.90 41.77 -14.05
CA MET A 33 14.42 40.40 -14.23
C MET A 33 15.56 40.20 -13.22
N GLN A 34 15.23 40.16 -11.94
CA GLN A 34 16.14 39.96 -10.82
C GLN A 34 15.68 38.79 -10.00
N ALA A 35 16.31 37.78 -10.21
CA ALA A 35 16.88 36.71 -9.41
C ALA A 35 17.02 35.47 -10.28
N VAL A 36 17.82 35.59 -11.33
CA VAL A 36 18.42 34.43 -11.97
C VAL A 36 19.12 33.66 -10.86
N ILE A 37 18.70 32.43 -10.58
CA ILE A 37 19.41 31.58 -9.63
C ILE A 37 20.79 31.33 -10.22
N GLY A 38 21.83 31.83 -9.51
CA GLY A 38 23.23 31.71 -9.88
C GLY A 38 24.04 31.04 -8.77
N SER A 39 25.36 31.05 -8.90
CA SER A 39 26.30 30.35 -8.00
C SER A 39 26.18 30.76 -6.52
N GLU A 40 25.84 32.02 -6.23
CA GLU A 40 25.65 32.49 -4.85
C GLU A 40 24.44 31.87 -4.18
N GLN A 41 23.33 31.79 -4.89
CA GLN A 41 22.11 31.13 -4.39
C GLN A 41 22.34 29.63 -4.20
N LEU A 42 23.10 28.98 -5.10
CA LEU A 42 23.47 27.58 -4.94
C LEU A 42 24.30 27.32 -3.68
N LYS A 43 25.24 28.22 -3.37
CA LYS A 43 26.00 28.13 -2.11
C LYS A 43 25.11 28.27 -0.88
N GLN A 44 24.11 29.15 -0.93
CA GLN A 44 23.10 29.25 0.13
C GLN A 44 22.29 27.95 0.27
N PHE A 45 21.79 27.38 -0.83
CA PHE A 45 21.05 26.11 -0.80
C PHE A 45 21.91 24.98 -0.22
N THR A 46 23.16 24.89 -0.64
CA THR A 46 24.09 23.87 -0.14
C THR A 46 24.39 24.05 1.36
N LYS A 47 24.52 25.28 1.83
CA LYS A 47 24.67 25.57 3.27
C LYS A 47 23.43 25.12 4.07
N VAL A 48 22.25 25.49 3.62
CA VAL A 48 20.98 25.09 4.28
C VAL A 48 20.81 23.58 4.24
N LEU A 49 21.16 22.91 3.12
CA LEU A 49 21.13 21.45 3.03
C LEU A 49 22.05 20.81 4.08
N GLN A 50 23.25 21.35 4.30
CA GLN A 50 24.15 20.86 5.35
C GLN A 50 23.58 21.04 6.77
N GLU A 51 22.92 22.17 7.03
CA GLU A 51 22.23 22.42 8.30
C GLU A 51 21.08 21.42 8.50
N TYR A 52 20.27 21.18 7.47
CA TYR A 52 19.15 20.22 7.54
C TYR A 52 19.65 18.77 7.69
N LYS A 53 20.73 18.42 7.02
CA LYS A 53 21.39 17.12 7.18
C LYS A 53 21.90 16.92 8.61
N ALA A 54 22.51 17.92 9.21
CA ALA A 54 22.95 17.87 10.59
C ALA A 54 21.77 17.69 11.56
N GLY A 55 20.66 18.39 11.33
CA GLY A 55 19.42 18.25 12.12
C GLY A 55 18.78 16.87 12.00
N LYS A 56 18.96 16.18 10.87
CA LYS A 56 18.39 14.86 10.60
C LYS A 56 19.28 13.69 11.04
N ALA A 57 20.50 13.93 11.47
CA ALA A 57 21.51 12.88 11.72
C ALA A 57 21.02 11.75 12.64
N ARG A 58 20.25 12.05 13.69
CA ARG A 58 19.65 11.02 14.59
C ARG A 58 18.65 10.15 13.86
N THR A 59 17.82 10.75 12.99
CA THR A 59 16.84 10.01 12.18
C THR A 59 17.54 9.11 11.18
N GLU A 60 18.62 9.57 10.53
CA GLU A 60 19.42 8.76 9.61
C GLU A 60 20.05 7.55 10.32
N GLN A 61 20.63 7.75 11.50
CA GLN A 61 21.19 6.66 12.31
C GLN A 61 20.12 5.63 12.68
N ARG A 62 18.91 6.08 13.07
CA ARG A 62 17.78 5.20 13.38
C ARG A 62 17.34 4.39 12.15
N ILE A 63 17.23 5.02 10.99
CA ILE A 63 16.84 4.33 9.75
C ILE A 63 17.86 3.25 9.39
N VAL A 64 19.16 3.56 9.43
CA VAL A 64 20.23 2.60 9.15
C VAL A 64 20.21 1.45 10.16
N ALA A 65 20.05 1.76 11.45
CA ALA A 65 19.92 0.74 12.48
C ALA A 65 18.70 -0.17 12.23
N SER A 66 17.54 0.40 11.90
CA SER A 66 16.31 -0.37 11.61
C SER A 66 16.50 -1.33 10.43
N GLU A 67 17.17 -0.90 9.37
CA GLU A 67 17.46 -1.75 8.23
C GLU A 67 18.44 -2.88 8.58
N ASN A 68 19.46 -2.62 9.40
CA ASN A 68 20.38 -3.64 9.88
C ASN A 68 19.66 -4.66 10.78
N TRP A 69 18.74 -4.24 11.62
CA TRP A 69 17.90 -5.13 12.41
C TRP A 69 17.03 -6.03 11.53
N TRP A 70 16.42 -5.47 10.51
CA TRP A 70 15.65 -6.22 9.53
C TRP A 70 16.47 -7.31 8.84
N LYS A 71 17.73 -6.99 8.50
CA LYS A 71 18.67 -7.92 7.85
C LYS A 71 19.35 -8.90 8.81
N LEU A 72 18.99 -8.91 10.08
CA LEU A 72 19.60 -9.71 11.14
C LEU A 72 21.14 -9.51 11.26
N ARG A 73 21.64 -8.33 10.89
CA ARG A 73 23.07 -7.97 10.89
C ARG A 73 23.51 -7.23 12.16
N ASN A 74 22.62 -7.11 13.13
CA ASN A 74 22.84 -6.29 14.30
C ASN A 74 23.72 -7.00 15.32
N THR A 75 24.96 -6.57 15.43
CA THR A 75 25.77 -6.76 16.62
C THR A 75 25.61 -5.51 17.47
N THR A 76 24.82 -5.58 18.53
CA THR A 76 24.69 -4.47 19.47
C THR A 76 26.05 -4.19 20.09
N GLU A 77 26.41 -2.91 20.23
CA GLU A 77 27.63 -2.50 20.95
C GLU A 77 27.64 -3.11 22.37
N ALA A 78 26.48 -3.19 23.01
CA ALA A 78 26.31 -3.88 24.29
C ALA A 78 26.69 -5.37 24.26
N GLN A 79 26.52 -6.06 23.15
CA GLN A 79 26.99 -7.44 22.98
C GLN A 79 28.50 -7.53 22.80
N LYS A 80 29.13 -6.48 22.29
CA LYS A 80 30.59 -6.34 22.23
C LYS A 80 31.20 -6.03 23.59
N GLU A 81 30.55 -5.14 24.36
CA GLU A 81 31.01 -4.71 25.70
C GLU A 81 30.87 -5.80 26.79
N THR A 82 29.80 -6.59 26.72
CA THR A 82 29.56 -7.66 27.73
C THR A 82 30.42 -8.90 27.55
N GLY A 83 31.24 -8.95 26.48
CA GLY A 83 32.07 -10.11 26.20
C GLY A 83 31.30 -11.39 25.82
N ILE A 84 29.96 -11.33 25.84
CA ILE A 84 29.08 -12.43 25.49
C ILE A 84 29.09 -12.69 23.96
N GLY A 85 29.71 -11.84 23.20
CA GLY A 85 29.94 -11.92 21.75
C GLY A 85 31.33 -11.46 21.33
N GLY A 86 32.29 -11.38 22.28
CA GLY A 86 33.68 -10.96 21.99
C GLY A 86 34.31 -11.81 20.91
N ASP A 87 35.14 -11.22 20.09
CA ASP A 87 35.86 -11.73 18.91
C ASP A 87 35.67 -13.23 18.62
N GLY A 88 34.67 -13.58 17.79
CA GLY A 88 34.41 -14.94 17.35
C GLY A 88 33.42 -15.74 18.19
N GLY A 89 32.80 -15.19 19.23
CA GLY A 89 31.81 -15.87 20.07
C GLY A 89 30.49 -16.08 19.35
N PHE A 90 29.91 -17.29 19.46
CA PHE A 90 28.58 -17.61 18.96
C PHE A 90 27.51 -16.68 19.58
N THR A 91 26.69 -16.05 18.73
CA THR A 91 25.54 -15.24 19.12
C THR A 91 24.31 -15.80 18.39
N SER A 92 23.32 -16.27 19.13
CA SER A 92 22.04 -16.69 18.57
C SER A 92 21.26 -15.46 18.13
N ARG A 93 20.61 -15.57 16.96
CA ARG A 93 19.73 -14.54 16.43
C ARG A 93 18.44 -15.17 15.98
N SER A 94 17.33 -14.65 16.48
CA SER A 94 16.00 -15.15 16.16
C SER A 94 15.26 -14.16 15.27
N GLY A 95 14.39 -14.68 14.41
CA GLY A 95 13.66 -13.90 13.41
C GLY A 95 12.29 -13.40 13.88
N TRP A 96 12.05 -13.21 15.17
CA TRP A 96 10.73 -12.78 15.67
C TRP A 96 10.29 -11.44 15.07
N LEU A 97 11.19 -10.47 15.08
CA LEU A 97 10.93 -9.15 14.51
C LEU A 97 10.64 -9.23 13.00
N HIS A 98 11.37 -10.10 12.28
CA HIS A 98 11.14 -10.33 10.85
C HIS A 98 9.72 -10.87 10.61
N ASN A 99 9.29 -11.85 11.41
CA ASN A 99 7.94 -12.41 11.32
C ASN A 99 6.84 -11.37 11.58
N VAL A 100 7.04 -10.51 12.59
CA VAL A 100 6.12 -9.41 12.91
C VAL A 100 5.95 -8.49 11.70
N ILE A 101 7.04 -8.01 11.13
CA ILE A 101 7.00 -7.05 10.01
C ILE A 101 6.37 -7.70 8.76
N THR A 102 6.69 -8.97 8.49
CA THR A 102 6.11 -9.71 7.35
C THR A 102 4.60 -9.87 7.50
N SER A 103 4.12 -10.21 8.70
CA SER A 103 2.68 -10.31 8.99
C SER A 103 1.98 -8.96 8.80
N LYS A 104 2.54 -7.87 9.33
CA LYS A 104 1.98 -6.53 9.19
C LYS A 104 2.00 -6.00 7.75
N HIS A 105 2.99 -6.41 6.96
CA HIS A 105 3.02 -6.11 5.53
C HIS A 105 1.89 -6.85 4.79
N ALA A 106 1.62 -8.11 5.12
CA ALA A 106 0.49 -8.84 4.55
C ALA A 106 -0.84 -8.16 4.88
N ASP A 107 -1.03 -7.73 6.14
CA ASP A 107 -2.22 -6.95 6.55
C ASP A 107 -2.37 -5.65 5.72
N ALA A 108 -1.26 -4.94 5.47
CA ALA A 108 -1.26 -3.71 4.68
C ALA A 108 -1.64 -3.96 3.21
N MET A 109 -1.16 -5.06 2.63
CA MET A 109 -1.49 -5.44 1.25
C MET A 109 -2.92 -5.96 1.09
N GLU A 110 -3.48 -6.60 2.12
CA GLU A 110 -4.89 -6.99 2.12
C GLU A 110 -5.82 -5.77 2.15
N ALA A 111 -5.40 -4.71 2.82
CA ALA A 111 -6.12 -3.43 2.91
C ALA A 111 -5.70 -2.42 1.83
N TYR A 112 -5.37 -2.87 0.61
CA TYR A 112 -4.96 -1.99 -0.48
C TYR A 112 -6.02 -0.92 -0.77
N PRO A 113 -5.64 0.37 -0.89
CA PRO A 113 -6.58 1.48 -1.02
C PRO A 113 -7.18 1.60 -2.43
N GLU A 114 -8.44 2.00 -2.48
CA GLU A 114 -9.15 2.40 -3.70
C GLU A 114 -9.78 3.79 -3.52
N PRO A 115 -9.64 4.71 -4.50
CA PRO A 115 -10.15 6.05 -4.37
C PRO A 115 -11.62 6.11 -4.78
N ASN A 116 -12.41 6.87 -4.02
CA ASN A 116 -13.75 7.29 -4.39
C ASN A 116 -13.81 8.83 -4.36
N ILE A 117 -13.84 9.44 -5.51
CA ILE A 117 -13.82 10.89 -5.68
C ILE A 117 -15.26 11.40 -5.72
N LEU A 118 -15.60 12.27 -4.79
CA LEU A 118 -16.94 12.80 -4.61
C LEU A 118 -16.97 14.29 -4.97
N PRO A 119 -18.01 14.76 -5.68
CA PRO A 119 -18.17 16.16 -5.99
C PRO A 119 -18.66 16.92 -4.75
N ARG A 120 -18.19 18.15 -4.55
CA ARG A 120 -18.77 19.05 -3.56
C ARG A 120 -20.02 19.72 -4.07
N GLU A 121 -20.13 19.93 -5.37
CA GLU A 121 -21.25 20.57 -6.01
C GLU A 121 -21.95 19.62 -7.00
N GLU A 122 -23.25 19.80 -7.18
CA GLU A 122 -24.05 18.91 -8.01
C GLU A 122 -23.60 18.90 -9.48
N GLY A 123 -23.16 20.05 -9.99
CA GLY A 123 -22.66 20.21 -11.36
C GLY A 123 -21.40 19.38 -11.66
N ASP A 124 -20.62 19.03 -10.62
CA ASP A 124 -19.34 18.34 -10.79
C ASP A 124 -19.46 16.81 -10.69
N LYS A 125 -20.71 16.28 -10.57
CA LYS A 125 -20.95 14.82 -10.49
C LYS A 125 -20.37 14.04 -11.67
N GLY A 126 -20.44 14.63 -12.86
CA GLY A 126 -19.89 14.03 -14.09
C GLY A 126 -18.37 13.89 -14.01
N GLU A 127 -17.69 14.98 -13.66
CA GLU A 127 -16.23 15.04 -13.56
C GLU A 127 -15.71 14.15 -12.41
N ALA A 128 -16.36 14.17 -11.25
CA ALA A 128 -16.00 13.31 -10.13
C ALA A 128 -16.06 11.83 -10.50
N ARG A 129 -17.11 11.42 -11.25
CA ARG A 129 -17.24 10.03 -11.72
C ARG A 129 -16.16 9.67 -12.74
N MET A 130 -15.81 10.60 -13.62
CA MET A 130 -14.74 10.41 -14.58
C MET A 130 -13.38 10.30 -13.89
N LEU A 131 -13.07 11.18 -12.95
CA LEU A 131 -11.83 11.14 -12.17
C LEU A 131 -11.73 9.84 -11.34
N SER A 132 -12.82 9.39 -10.74
CA SER A 132 -12.87 8.11 -10.00
C SER A 132 -12.53 6.90 -10.89
N ALA A 133 -12.77 6.98 -12.19
CA ALA A 133 -12.41 5.93 -13.13
C ALA A 133 -10.99 6.10 -13.72
N ILE A 134 -10.53 7.33 -13.93
CA ILE A 134 -9.25 7.63 -14.59
C ILE A 134 -8.07 7.52 -13.61
N VAL A 135 -8.20 8.02 -12.38
CA VAL A 135 -7.10 8.01 -11.40
C VAL A 135 -6.59 6.60 -11.11
N PRO A 136 -7.46 5.57 -10.91
CA PRO A 136 -6.98 4.19 -10.79
C PRO A 136 -6.19 3.70 -12.01
N CYS A 137 -6.59 4.06 -13.24
CA CYS A 137 -5.87 3.70 -14.45
C CYS A 137 -4.46 4.33 -14.49
N ILE A 138 -4.33 5.60 -14.08
CA ILE A 138 -3.03 6.28 -13.98
C ILE A 138 -2.14 5.59 -12.95
N LEU A 139 -2.70 5.22 -11.78
CA LEU A 139 -1.96 4.52 -10.73
C LEU A 139 -1.54 3.11 -11.18
N GLU A 140 -2.39 2.38 -11.90
CA GLU A 140 -2.07 1.07 -12.46
C GLU A 140 -0.93 1.16 -13.50
N GLN A 141 -0.95 2.16 -14.39
CA GLN A 141 0.14 2.42 -15.35
C GLN A 141 1.47 2.72 -14.65
N ASN A 142 1.43 3.34 -13.48
CA ASN A 142 2.59 3.57 -12.62
C ASN A 142 3.01 2.36 -11.79
N ARG A 143 2.34 1.21 -11.91
CA ARG A 143 2.56 0.03 -11.04
C ARG A 143 2.48 0.41 -9.55
N PHE A 144 1.50 1.22 -9.22
CA PHE A 144 1.39 1.78 -7.87
C PHE A 144 1.28 0.70 -6.77
N GLU A 145 0.71 -0.47 -7.07
CA GLU A 145 0.65 -1.59 -6.13
C GLU A 145 2.07 -2.02 -5.67
N ALA A 146 3.04 -2.08 -6.59
CA ALA A 146 4.43 -2.39 -6.25
C ALA A 146 5.07 -1.25 -5.42
N THR A 147 4.84 0.01 -5.84
CA THR A 147 5.31 1.19 -5.09
C THR A 147 4.71 1.24 -3.69
N TYR A 148 3.41 0.93 -3.54
CA TYR A 148 2.72 0.86 -2.25
C TYR A 148 3.32 -0.22 -1.35
N SER A 149 3.57 -1.43 -1.89
CA SER A 149 4.24 -2.51 -1.18
C SER A 149 5.62 -2.08 -0.68
N ASP A 150 6.43 -1.48 -1.53
CA ASP A 150 7.78 -1.01 -1.18
C ASP A 150 7.76 0.08 -0.09
N VAL A 151 6.80 1.00 -0.16
CA VAL A 151 6.62 2.04 0.86
C VAL A 151 6.09 1.44 2.16
N ALA A 152 5.18 0.45 2.10
CA ALA A 152 4.71 -0.26 3.27
C ALA A 152 5.86 -0.98 4.00
N TRP A 153 6.76 -1.67 3.27
CA TRP A 153 7.98 -2.23 3.86
C TRP A 153 8.82 -1.17 4.57
N GLN A 154 9.04 -0.03 3.93
CA GLN A 154 9.81 1.06 4.51
C GLN A 154 9.13 1.63 5.76
N LYS A 155 7.83 1.90 5.70
CA LYS A 155 7.01 2.40 6.81
C LYS A 155 7.07 1.46 8.02
N LEU A 156 6.87 0.17 7.81
CA LEU A 156 6.86 -0.81 8.90
C LEU A 156 8.23 -0.96 9.58
N LYS A 157 9.32 -0.88 8.81
CA LYS A 157 10.69 -0.97 9.32
C LYS A 157 11.14 0.31 10.02
N THR A 158 11.05 1.44 9.34
CA THR A 158 11.65 2.71 9.75
C THR A 158 10.66 3.70 10.37
N GLY A 159 9.37 3.38 10.30
CA GLY A 159 8.27 4.20 10.79
C GLY A 159 7.75 5.23 9.80
N THR A 160 8.36 5.37 8.62
CA THR A 160 7.92 6.37 7.63
C THR A 160 8.19 5.88 6.23
N GLY A 161 7.16 5.90 5.42
CA GLY A 161 7.24 5.76 3.97
C GLY A 161 7.04 7.10 3.28
N VAL A 162 7.63 7.30 2.11
CA VAL A 162 7.54 8.56 1.36
C VAL A 162 7.24 8.29 -0.09
N TYR A 163 6.23 8.99 -0.60
CA TYR A 163 5.86 9.03 -2.01
C TYR A 163 6.23 10.39 -2.61
N LYS A 164 6.58 10.38 -3.90
CA LYS A 164 6.78 11.58 -4.73
C LYS A 164 5.81 11.51 -5.89
N VAL A 165 4.98 12.54 -6.06
CA VAL A 165 3.98 12.63 -7.13
C VAL A 165 4.39 13.77 -8.06
N ILE A 166 4.82 13.45 -9.27
CA ILE A 166 5.41 14.40 -10.20
C ILE A 166 4.80 14.30 -11.59
N TRP A 167 4.98 15.36 -12.37
CA TRP A 167 4.78 15.35 -13.79
C TRP A 167 6.06 14.95 -14.52
N ASP A 168 6.07 13.80 -15.17
CA ASP A 168 7.21 13.31 -15.96
C ASP A 168 6.99 13.58 -17.44
N LYS A 169 7.75 14.54 -17.99
CA LYS A 169 7.70 14.92 -19.39
C LYS A 169 8.21 13.82 -20.34
N GLY A 170 9.00 12.88 -19.85
CA GLY A 170 9.57 11.79 -20.66
C GLY A 170 8.59 10.64 -20.95
N LYS A 171 7.49 10.55 -20.20
CA LYS A 171 6.50 9.51 -20.41
C LYS A 171 5.71 9.71 -21.69
N LEU A 172 5.16 8.63 -22.24
CA LEU A 172 4.29 8.62 -23.42
C LEU A 172 4.92 9.34 -24.64
N ASN A 173 6.20 9.07 -24.91
CA ASN A 173 6.94 9.67 -26.05
C ASN A 173 6.95 11.21 -26.06
N GLY A 174 7.03 11.84 -24.91
CA GLY A 174 7.10 13.28 -24.77
C GLY A 174 5.76 13.98 -24.52
N LEU A 175 4.63 13.26 -24.54
CA LEU A 175 3.34 13.80 -24.11
C LEU A 175 3.35 14.13 -22.60
N GLY A 176 4.19 13.44 -21.84
CA GLY A 176 4.27 13.52 -20.39
C GLY A 176 3.12 12.78 -19.69
N ASP A 177 3.33 12.36 -18.47
CA ASP A 177 2.29 11.76 -17.63
C ASP A 177 2.66 11.87 -16.14
N ILE A 178 1.70 11.58 -15.27
CA ILE A 178 1.89 11.57 -13.82
C ILE A 178 2.81 10.40 -13.46
N GLY A 179 3.79 10.67 -12.58
CA GLY A 179 4.66 9.70 -11.96
C GLY A 179 4.39 9.62 -10.46
N VAL A 180 4.25 8.41 -9.94
CA VAL A 180 4.18 8.17 -8.49
C VAL A 180 5.30 7.21 -8.12
N GLU A 181 6.26 7.70 -7.35
CA GLU A 181 7.50 6.99 -7.05
C GLU A 181 7.71 6.88 -5.54
N ARG A 182 8.40 5.81 -5.12
CA ARG A 182 8.91 5.69 -3.76
C ARG A 182 10.19 6.49 -3.62
N VAL A 183 10.31 7.26 -2.54
CA VAL A 183 11.52 8.00 -2.21
C VAL A 183 12.20 7.39 -0.99
N ASN A 184 13.53 7.26 -1.07
CA ASN A 184 14.31 6.85 0.08
C ASN A 184 14.36 7.99 1.10
N LEU A 185 13.93 7.71 2.34
CA LEU A 185 13.91 8.69 3.41
C LEU A 185 15.30 9.28 3.70
N LEU A 186 16.41 8.59 3.41
CA LEU A 186 17.77 9.10 3.57
C LEU A 186 18.16 10.19 2.57
N ASN A 187 17.45 10.26 1.44
CA ASN A 187 17.79 11.15 0.34
C ASN A 187 17.03 12.49 0.37
N ILE A 188 16.16 12.69 1.35
CA ILE A 188 15.34 13.90 1.47
C ILE A 188 15.65 14.65 2.76
N TYR A 189 15.58 15.99 2.70
CA TYR A 189 15.92 16.85 3.83
C TYR A 189 14.93 18.00 3.92
N TRP A 190 14.51 18.32 5.14
CA TRP A 190 13.56 19.36 5.48
C TRP A 190 14.00 20.13 6.71
N GLU A 191 13.34 21.24 7.02
CA GLU A 191 13.65 22.09 8.16
C GLU A 191 13.42 21.33 9.48
N PRO A 192 14.43 21.30 10.37
CA PRO A 192 14.29 20.67 11.68
C PRO A 192 13.17 21.30 12.52
N GLY A 193 12.39 20.46 13.22
CA GLY A 193 11.33 20.91 14.11
C GLY A 193 9.97 21.12 13.46
N VAL A 194 9.82 20.92 12.15
CA VAL A 194 8.52 20.96 11.48
C VAL A 194 7.85 19.60 11.51
N THR A 195 6.55 19.56 11.77
CA THR A 195 5.71 18.35 11.74
C THR A 195 5.11 18.10 10.36
N ASP A 196 4.85 19.18 9.61
CA ASP A 196 4.32 19.12 8.25
C ASP A 196 5.35 19.70 7.28
N ILE A 197 5.77 18.87 6.32
CA ILE A 197 6.76 19.28 5.30
C ILE A 197 6.33 20.51 4.50
N GLN A 198 5.02 20.71 4.32
CA GLN A 198 4.46 21.87 3.60
C GLN A 198 4.71 23.21 4.32
N ARG A 199 5.17 23.17 5.58
CA ARG A 199 5.60 24.34 6.36
C ARG A 199 7.10 24.57 6.31
N SER A 200 7.88 23.58 5.83
CA SER A 200 9.31 23.73 5.66
C SER A 200 9.63 24.84 4.64
N ARG A 201 10.60 25.67 4.94
CA ARG A 201 11.03 26.75 4.02
C ARG A 201 11.65 26.18 2.76
N TYR A 202 12.49 25.16 2.90
CA TYR A 202 13.14 24.44 1.81
C TYR A 202 12.89 22.95 1.99
N PHE A 203 12.76 22.25 0.88
CA PHE A 203 12.71 20.79 0.85
C PHE A 203 13.71 20.30 -0.20
N PHE A 204 14.64 19.45 0.19
CA PHE A 204 15.68 18.93 -0.68
C PHE A 204 15.47 17.45 -0.95
N HIS A 205 15.74 17.07 -2.19
CA HIS A 205 15.87 15.68 -2.60
C HIS A 205 17.21 15.50 -3.31
N THR A 206 17.97 14.48 -2.93
CA THR A 206 19.30 14.21 -3.43
C THR A 206 19.35 12.83 -4.07
N GLU A 207 19.89 12.75 -5.27
CA GLU A 207 20.04 11.50 -6.00
C GLU A 207 21.47 11.37 -6.53
N LEU A 208 21.97 10.12 -6.60
CA LEU A 208 23.28 9.82 -7.20
C LEU A 208 23.09 9.40 -8.64
N TYR A 209 23.84 10.05 -9.53
CA TYR A 209 23.92 9.72 -10.94
C TYR A 209 25.36 9.47 -11.36
N ASP A 210 25.55 8.58 -12.33
CA ASP A 210 26.84 8.38 -12.96
C ASP A 210 27.19 9.60 -13.81
N LYS A 211 28.49 9.91 -13.85
CA LYS A 211 29.00 11.08 -14.56
C LYS A 211 28.60 11.06 -16.04
N ASP A 212 28.79 9.93 -16.70
CA ASP A 212 28.52 9.77 -18.14
C ASP A 212 27.04 10.05 -18.46
N VAL A 213 26.12 9.55 -17.64
CA VAL A 213 24.67 9.77 -17.79
C VAL A 213 24.31 11.25 -17.61
N LEU A 214 25.00 11.94 -16.69
CA LEU A 214 24.76 13.37 -16.48
C LEU A 214 25.29 14.22 -17.63
N GLU A 215 26.49 13.91 -18.14
CA GLU A 215 27.09 14.62 -19.28
C GLU A 215 26.30 14.39 -20.56
N GLU A 216 25.79 13.17 -20.81
CA GLU A 216 24.90 12.88 -21.93
C GLU A 216 23.60 13.67 -21.87
N ARG A 217 22.97 13.70 -20.68
CA ARG A 217 21.68 14.38 -20.48
C ARG A 217 21.80 15.89 -20.42
N TYR A 218 22.93 16.40 -19.92
CA TYR A 218 23.22 17.82 -19.72
C TYR A 218 24.63 18.17 -20.25
N PRO A 219 24.78 18.42 -21.57
CA PRO A 219 26.11 18.69 -22.17
C PRO A 219 26.84 19.86 -21.54
N GLN A 220 26.12 20.77 -20.88
CA GLN A 220 26.70 21.91 -20.15
C GLN A 220 27.55 21.51 -18.94
N LEU A 221 27.49 20.26 -18.51
CA LEU A 221 28.26 19.75 -17.38
C LEU A 221 29.63 19.22 -17.79
N GLU A 222 29.91 19.06 -19.06
CA GLU A 222 31.16 18.49 -19.56
C GLU A 222 32.38 19.23 -18.99
N GLY A 223 33.25 18.53 -18.30
CA GLY A 223 34.45 19.07 -17.69
C GLY A 223 34.24 19.94 -16.44
N GLN A 224 32.97 20.17 -15.99
CA GLN A 224 32.72 21.00 -14.81
C GLN A 224 32.44 20.18 -13.54
N LEU A 225 32.19 18.86 -13.68
CA LEU A 225 31.86 18.00 -12.57
C LEU A 225 33.04 17.74 -11.65
N LYS A 226 32.94 18.25 -10.42
CA LYS A 226 33.86 17.92 -9.32
C LYS A 226 33.14 16.99 -8.37
N GLY A 227 33.67 15.78 -8.17
CA GLY A 227 33.04 14.75 -7.37
C GLY A 227 32.76 15.20 -5.93
N GLN A 228 31.50 15.25 -5.56
CA GLN A 228 31.04 15.39 -4.18
C GLN A 228 29.88 14.49 -3.95
N SER A 229 30.04 13.49 -3.08
CA SER A 229 28.93 12.61 -2.66
C SER A 229 28.41 13.04 -1.30
N PHE A 230 27.14 13.44 -1.25
CA PHE A 230 26.46 13.80 0.00
C PHE A 230 25.78 12.60 0.67
N ILE A 231 25.71 11.43 0.04
CA ILE A 231 24.84 10.34 0.45
C ILE A 231 25.59 9.33 1.32
N SER A 232 25.03 9.03 2.51
CA SER A 232 25.54 8.02 3.44
C SER A 232 24.85 6.66 3.29
N THR A 233 24.41 6.30 2.08
CA THR A 233 23.60 5.09 1.84
C THR A 233 24.40 3.78 1.78
N LYS A 234 25.73 3.85 1.70
CA LYS A 234 26.60 2.66 1.58
C LYS A 234 26.42 1.60 2.67
N PHE A 235 25.85 1.96 3.81
CA PHE A 235 25.57 1.01 4.89
C PHE A 235 24.29 0.21 4.72
N LEU A 236 23.43 0.58 3.76
CA LEU A 236 22.16 -0.10 3.48
C LEU A 236 22.28 -1.14 2.38
N TYR A 237 23.25 -0.99 1.50
CA TYR A 237 23.42 -1.89 0.37
C TYR A 237 24.25 -3.12 0.75
N ASP A 238 23.87 -4.26 0.18
CA ASP A 238 24.65 -5.51 0.29
C ASP A 238 25.82 -5.51 -0.68
N ASP A 239 25.66 -4.80 -1.80
CA ASP A 239 26.68 -4.65 -2.82
C ASP A 239 27.61 -3.48 -2.53
N THR A 240 28.85 -3.62 -2.90
CA THR A 240 29.84 -2.53 -2.82
C THR A 240 29.59 -1.57 -3.98
N VAL A 241 29.04 -0.40 -3.67
CA VAL A 241 28.81 0.65 -4.68
C VAL A 241 30.01 1.59 -4.67
N SER A 242 30.75 1.67 -5.79
CA SER A 242 31.75 2.71 -5.98
C SER A 242 31.04 4.06 -6.15
N THR A 243 31.50 5.06 -5.41
CA THR A 243 30.98 6.43 -5.50
C THR A 243 31.97 7.39 -6.16
N GLU A 244 33.08 6.88 -6.70
CA GLU A 244 34.16 7.70 -7.25
C GLU A 244 33.73 8.51 -8.48
N ASP A 245 32.91 7.88 -9.37
CA ASP A 245 32.41 8.52 -10.59
C ASP A 245 30.94 8.97 -10.47
N LYS A 246 30.39 9.01 -9.24
CA LYS A 246 29.01 9.43 -9.01
C LYS A 246 28.91 10.83 -8.50
N HIS A 247 27.98 11.58 -9.07
CA HIS A 247 27.70 12.96 -8.68
C HIS A 247 26.30 13.04 -8.05
N THR A 248 26.21 13.87 -6.99
CA THR A 248 24.93 14.13 -6.33
C THR A 248 24.19 15.22 -7.06
N VAL A 249 23.06 14.88 -7.64
CA VAL A 249 22.08 15.84 -8.14
C VAL A 249 21.20 16.27 -6.98
N ILE A 250 21.01 17.57 -6.82
CA ILE A 250 20.22 18.15 -5.75
C ILE A 250 19.02 18.85 -6.35
N GLU A 251 17.85 18.44 -5.93
CA GLU A 251 16.56 19.09 -6.23
C GLU A 251 16.14 19.87 -4.99
N VAL A 252 15.85 21.14 -5.13
CA VAL A 252 15.33 21.98 -4.05
C VAL A 252 13.98 22.56 -4.44
N TYR A 253 13.02 22.38 -3.55
CA TYR A 253 11.70 22.98 -3.60
C TYR A 253 11.64 24.03 -2.48
N TYR A 254 11.07 25.20 -2.77
CA TYR A 254 10.91 26.24 -1.76
C TYR A 254 9.70 27.11 -2.04
N HIS A 255 9.13 27.66 -0.98
CA HIS A 255 7.99 28.55 -1.07
C HIS A 255 8.43 30.00 -1.27
N LYS A 256 7.77 30.67 -2.21
CA LYS A 256 7.92 32.11 -2.46
C LYS A 256 6.54 32.75 -2.57
N TYR A 257 6.40 33.95 -2.01
CA TYR A 257 5.19 34.73 -2.15
C TYR A 257 5.34 35.68 -3.33
N ILE A 258 4.55 35.48 -4.37
CA ILE A 258 4.55 36.29 -5.58
C ILE A 258 3.15 36.86 -5.75
N GLN A 259 3.02 38.18 -5.80
CA GLN A 259 1.75 38.89 -5.91
C GLN A 259 0.71 38.45 -4.86
N GLY A 260 1.17 38.17 -3.63
CA GLY A 260 0.30 37.72 -2.53
C GLY A 260 -0.10 36.24 -2.55
N ARG A 261 0.28 35.51 -3.60
CA ARG A 261 0.04 34.06 -3.72
C ARG A 261 1.27 33.28 -3.29
N LYS A 262 1.07 32.22 -2.49
CA LYS A 262 2.12 31.27 -2.13
C LYS A 262 2.36 30.35 -3.33
N THR A 263 3.56 30.39 -3.89
CA THR A 263 3.98 29.55 -5.01
C THR A 263 5.14 28.63 -4.58
N VAL A 264 5.25 27.48 -5.21
CA VAL A 264 6.40 26.57 -5.08
C VAL A 264 7.36 26.80 -6.22
N GLN A 265 8.59 27.13 -5.89
CA GLN A 265 9.70 27.23 -6.84
C GLN A 265 10.54 25.95 -6.78
N TYR A 266 11.19 25.64 -7.89
CA TYR A 266 12.01 24.44 -8.05
C TYR A 266 13.35 24.79 -8.66
N CYS A 267 14.42 24.20 -8.13
CA CYS A 267 15.75 24.29 -8.72
C CYS A 267 16.44 22.92 -8.65
N LYS A 268 17.01 22.52 -9.76
CA LYS A 268 17.82 21.30 -9.90
C LYS A 268 19.25 21.69 -10.25
N TYR A 269 20.23 21.21 -9.49
CA TYR A 269 21.62 21.57 -9.68
C TYR A 269 22.59 20.45 -9.31
N VAL A 270 23.83 20.56 -9.81
CA VAL A 270 24.94 19.67 -9.48
C VAL A 270 26.15 20.55 -9.17
N GLY A 271 26.68 20.44 -7.95
CA GLY A 271 27.79 21.31 -7.51
C GLY A 271 27.42 22.79 -7.60
N ASP A 272 28.12 23.53 -8.44
CA ASP A 272 27.89 24.95 -8.68
C ASP A 272 27.14 25.26 -9.99
N VAL A 273 26.63 24.21 -10.68
CA VAL A 273 25.98 24.36 -11.99
C VAL A 273 24.46 24.12 -11.86
N VAL A 274 23.68 25.10 -12.32
CA VAL A 274 22.20 24.98 -12.40
C VAL A 274 21.84 24.14 -13.63
N LEU A 275 21.08 23.07 -13.43
CA LEU A 275 20.53 22.27 -14.50
C LEU A 275 19.19 22.82 -14.98
N TYR A 276 18.33 23.20 -14.03
CA TYR A 276 17.04 23.82 -14.29
C TYR A 276 16.60 24.62 -13.06
N ALA A 277 16.01 25.78 -13.28
CA ALA A 277 15.38 26.56 -12.23
C ALA A 277 14.14 27.28 -12.76
N THR A 278 13.02 27.17 -12.03
CA THR A 278 11.76 27.83 -12.41
C THR A 278 11.91 29.35 -12.43
N GLU A 279 12.71 29.93 -11.55
CA GLU A 279 12.93 31.38 -11.51
C GLU A 279 13.76 31.91 -12.72
N ASN A 280 14.48 31.02 -13.41
CA ASN A 280 15.22 31.38 -14.62
C ASN A 280 14.35 31.31 -15.89
N ASP A 281 13.15 30.75 -15.78
CA ASP A 281 12.19 30.65 -16.87
C ASP A 281 11.08 31.70 -16.67
N PRO A 282 10.92 32.67 -17.61
CA PRO A 282 9.94 33.76 -17.47
C PRO A 282 8.51 33.29 -17.28
N GLU A 283 8.13 32.16 -17.86
CA GLU A 283 6.79 31.60 -17.74
C GLU A 283 6.54 31.05 -16.34
N TRP A 284 7.50 30.29 -15.80
CA TRP A 284 7.38 29.61 -14.52
C TRP A 284 7.79 30.47 -13.31
N ALA A 285 8.57 31.54 -13.55
CA ALA A 285 9.04 32.39 -12.48
C ALA A 285 7.91 33.02 -11.66
N VAL A 286 6.80 33.40 -12.33
CA VAL A 286 5.63 34.01 -11.70
C VAL A 286 4.61 32.94 -11.27
N ARG A 287 4.39 31.94 -12.08
CA ARG A 287 3.40 30.88 -11.86
C ARG A 287 3.83 29.90 -10.76
N GLY A 288 5.13 29.59 -10.68
CA GLY A 288 5.66 28.52 -9.86
C GLY A 288 5.70 27.17 -10.60
N PHE A 289 6.34 26.16 -9.99
CA PHE A 289 6.50 24.85 -10.61
C PHE A 289 5.20 24.05 -10.70
N TYR A 290 4.40 24.13 -9.64
CA TYR A 290 3.07 23.52 -9.59
C TYR A 290 2.01 24.54 -9.12
N ASP A 291 0.87 24.56 -9.80
CA ASP A 291 -0.23 25.49 -9.50
C ASP A 291 -0.85 25.26 -8.14
N HIS A 292 -0.82 24.03 -7.63
CA HIS A 292 -1.33 23.68 -6.30
C HIS A 292 -0.50 24.27 -5.14
N GLY A 293 0.73 24.77 -5.40
CA GLY A 293 1.56 25.46 -4.41
C GLY A 293 2.06 24.59 -3.25
N ARG A 294 2.12 23.26 -3.42
CA ARG A 294 2.58 22.28 -2.42
C ARG A 294 3.81 21.53 -2.91
N TYR A 295 4.63 21.05 -1.99
CA TYR A 295 5.70 20.11 -2.33
C TYR A 295 5.11 18.79 -2.81
N PRO A 296 5.67 18.16 -3.85
CA PRO A 296 5.13 16.93 -4.45
C PRO A 296 5.52 15.67 -3.65
N TYR A 297 5.55 15.76 -2.34
CA TYR A 297 5.93 14.66 -1.45
C TYR A 297 4.82 14.40 -0.44
N VAL A 298 4.54 13.11 -0.22
CA VAL A 298 3.56 12.64 0.76
C VAL A 298 4.26 11.70 1.73
N PHE A 299 4.11 12.00 3.03
CA PHE A 299 4.70 11.23 4.12
C PHE A 299 3.63 10.35 4.76
N ASP A 300 3.89 9.06 4.82
CA ASP A 300 3.08 8.08 5.52
C ASP A 300 3.83 7.62 6.78
N ALA A 301 3.48 8.21 7.92
CA ALA A 301 4.09 7.89 9.22
C ALA A 301 3.26 6.87 9.98
N LEU A 302 3.91 5.84 10.54
CA LEU A 302 3.25 4.78 11.31
C LEU A 302 2.84 5.28 12.69
N TYR A 303 3.81 5.58 13.54
CA TYR A 303 3.59 6.15 14.88
C TYR A 303 4.24 7.53 14.92
N PRO A 304 3.47 8.61 15.03
CA PRO A 304 4.00 9.96 14.90
C PRO A 304 4.99 10.31 16.02
N ILE A 305 6.01 11.08 15.65
CA ILE A 305 6.96 11.68 16.59
C ILE A 305 6.70 13.18 16.62
N GLU A 306 6.52 13.74 17.80
CA GLU A 306 6.30 15.17 17.97
C GLU A 306 7.51 15.97 17.44
N GLY A 307 7.24 17.06 16.70
CA GLY A 307 8.25 17.91 16.12
C GLY A 307 8.95 17.31 14.88
N SER A 308 8.41 16.24 14.30
CA SER A 308 8.95 15.62 13.09
C SER A 308 7.83 15.14 12.17
N PRO A 309 7.96 15.20 10.83
CA PRO A 309 7.05 14.57 9.91
C PRO A 309 7.21 13.05 9.85
N CYS A 310 8.26 12.52 10.50
CA CYS A 310 8.56 11.10 10.56
C CYS A 310 7.95 10.45 11.79
N GLY A 311 7.69 9.14 11.68
CA GLY A 311 7.27 8.29 12.76
C GLY A 311 8.35 7.30 13.19
N TYR A 312 8.03 6.42 14.14
CA TYR A 312 8.82 5.24 14.49
C TYR A 312 8.09 3.97 14.06
N GLY A 313 8.87 2.90 13.81
CA GLY A 313 8.37 1.65 13.24
C GLY A 313 8.35 0.50 14.24
N TYR A 314 7.98 -0.68 13.75
CA TYR A 314 7.97 -1.90 14.57
C TYR A 314 9.37 -2.31 15.03
N VAL A 315 10.42 -1.97 14.27
CA VAL A 315 11.79 -2.22 14.71
C VAL A 315 12.10 -1.46 15.99
N ASP A 316 11.74 -0.17 16.05
CA ASP A 316 11.97 0.64 17.26
C ASP A 316 11.19 0.09 18.47
N LEU A 317 9.96 -0.40 18.23
CA LEU A 317 9.07 -0.94 19.26
C LEU A 317 9.54 -2.29 19.79
N CYS A 318 9.94 -3.19 18.90
CA CYS A 318 10.22 -4.59 19.23
C CYS A 318 11.72 -4.90 19.44
N ARG A 319 12.60 -3.91 19.24
CA ARG A 319 14.05 -4.10 19.35
C ARG A 319 14.51 -4.60 20.72
N ASN A 320 13.96 -4.03 21.80
CA ASN A 320 14.39 -4.40 23.15
C ASN A 320 13.99 -5.85 23.50
N PRO A 321 12.71 -6.27 23.38
CA PRO A 321 12.34 -7.67 23.58
C PRO A 321 13.12 -8.64 22.70
N GLN A 322 13.34 -8.28 21.43
CA GLN A 322 14.15 -9.10 20.51
C GLN A 322 15.60 -9.27 21.01
N THR A 323 16.21 -8.19 21.51
CA THR A 323 17.57 -8.26 22.08
C THR A 323 17.64 -9.19 23.29
N GLU A 324 16.65 -9.12 24.18
CA GLU A 324 16.57 -9.97 25.37
C GLU A 324 16.39 -11.44 24.99
N ILE A 325 15.52 -11.74 24.00
CA ILE A 325 15.36 -13.10 23.46
C ILE A 325 16.70 -13.63 22.92
N ASP A 326 17.41 -12.84 22.12
CA ASP A 326 18.67 -13.24 21.49
C ASP A 326 19.77 -13.48 22.53
N LEU A 327 19.82 -12.68 23.62
CA LEU A 327 20.75 -12.85 24.73
C LEU A 327 20.47 -14.12 25.53
N LEU A 328 19.20 -14.38 25.85
CA LEU A 328 18.80 -15.60 26.57
C LEU A 328 19.08 -16.84 25.72
N MET A 329 18.70 -16.83 24.45
CA MET A 329 18.98 -17.93 23.51
C MET A 329 20.49 -18.17 23.35
N THR A 330 21.29 -17.11 23.28
CA THR A 330 22.75 -17.22 23.26
C THR A 330 23.28 -17.89 24.51
N SER A 331 22.75 -17.52 25.67
CA SER A 331 23.12 -18.10 26.97
C SER A 331 22.71 -19.59 27.06
N PHE A 332 21.52 -19.95 26.56
CA PHE A 332 21.07 -21.34 26.53
C PHE A 332 21.95 -22.22 25.65
N VAL A 333 22.26 -21.77 24.46
CA VAL A 333 23.11 -22.52 23.54
C VAL A 333 24.53 -22.65 24.08
N LYS A 334 25.11 -21.58 24.62
CA LYS A 334 26.42 -21.65 25.28
C LYS A 334 26.44 -22.60 26.45
N ASN A 335 25.40 -22.55 27.29
CA ASN A 335 25.30 -23.49 28.43
C ASN A 335 25.19 -24.94 27.96
N ALA A 336 24.38 -25.21 26.94
CA ALA A 336 24.23 -26.52 26.32
C ALA A 336 25.57 -27.01 25.71
N MET A 337 26.30 -26.14 25.02
CA MET A 337 27.62 -26.47 24.47
C MET A 337 28.64 -26.81 25.55
N VAL A 338 28.68 -26.04 26.64
CA VAL A 338 29.57 -26.31 27.78
C VAL A 338 29.17 -27.62 28.50
N GLY A 339 27.87 -27.87 28.61
CA GLY A 339 27.35 -29.13 29.17
C GLY A 339 27.66 -30.36 28.32
N ALA A 340 27.66 -30.20 26.99
CA ALA A 340 27.99 -31.28 26.05
C ALA A 340 29.48 -31.59 25.98
N GLN A 341 30.34 -30.64 26.35
CA GLN A 341 31.79 -30.81 26.40
C GLN A 341 32.30 -30.64 27.81
N PRO A 342 32.28 -31.74 28.64
CA PRO A 342 32.71 -31.67 30.03
C PRO A 342 34.18 -31.25 30.09
N ARG A 343 34.47 -30.28 30.99
CA ARG A 343 35.82 -29.83 31.28
C ARG A 343 36.33 -30.53 32.55
N TYR A 344 37.62 -30.71 32.59
CA TYR A 344 38.27 -31.37 33.67
C TYR A 344 39.43 -30.51 34.19
N PHE A 345 39.65 -30.56 35.48
CA PHE A 345 40.93 -30.15 36.08
C PHE A 345 41.88 -31.33 36.00
N SER A 346 42.97 -31.15 35.30
CA SER A 346 44.09 -32.09 35.27
C SER A 346 45.23 -31.59 36.13
N ARG A 347 45.84 -32.48 36.86
CA ARG A 347 47.02 -32.16 37.66
C ARG A 347 48.24 -32.09 36.72
N GLY A 348 48.98 -30.98 36.74
CA GLY A 348 50.13 -30.78 35.87
C GLY A 348 51.38 -31.58 36.20
N ASP A 349 51.24 -32.70 36.97
CA ASP A 349 52.32 -33.57 37.38
C ASP A 349 52.52 -34.80 36.45
N GLY A 350 51.80 -34.87 35.36
CA GLY A 350 51.86 -35.98 34.40
C GLY A 350 51.13 -37.23 34.86
N SER A 351 50.30 -37.16 35.92
CA SER A 351 49.54 -38.28 36.47
C SER A 351 48.46 -38.82 35.51
N VAL A 352 48.05 -38.03 34.53
CA VAL A 352 47.04 -38.38 33.53
C VAL A 352 47.67 -38.25 32.12
N ASN A 353 47.48 -39.23 31.26
CA ASN A 353 47.85 -39.14 29.87
C ASN A 353 46.78 -38.35 29.08
N GLU A 354 47.00 -37.06 28.93
CA GLU A 354 46.04 -36.14 28.28
C GLU A 354 45.80 -36.49 26.82
N GLU A 355 46.83 -37.00 26.07
CA GLU A 355 46.69 -37.40 24.68
C GLU A 355 45.75 -38.61 24.53
N GLU A 356 45.86 -39.61 25.40
CA GLU A 356 44.93 -40.74 25.37
C GLU A 356 43.52 -40.38 25.87
N PHE A 357 43.43 -39.46 26.83
CA PHE A 357 42.14 -38.95 27.31
C PHE A 357 41.35 -38.17 26.26
N LEU A 358 42.02 -37.41 25.42
CA LEU A 358 41.41 -36.65 24.33
C LEU A 358 41.12 -37.52 23.10
N ASP A 359 41.78 -38.68 22.94
CA ASP A 359 41.56 -39.58 21.81
C ASP A 359 40.37 -40.51 22.09
N LEU A 360 39.21 -40.14 21.62
CA LEU A 360 37.97 -40.92 21.76
C LEU A 360 37.99 -42.29 21.08
N SER A 361 38.99 -42.56 20.23
CA SER A 361 39.15 -43.87 19.59
C SER A 361 39.77 -44.95 20.53
N LYS A 362 40.39 -44.49 21.62
CA LYS A 362 41.00 -45.37 22.59
C LYS A 362 40.07 -45.70 23.75
N PRO A 363 39.66 -46.95 23.95
CA PRO A 363 38.72 -47.31 25.03
C PRO A 363 39.36 -47.28 26.44
N VAL A 364 40.69 -47.23 26.52
CA VAL A 364 41.44 -47.26 27.78
C VAL A 364 42.40 -46.08 27.85
N VAL A 365 42.35 -45.34 28.97
CA VAL A 365 43.29 -44.25 29.27
C VAL A 365 44.25 -44.71 30.37
N HIS A 366 45.54 -44.62 30.10
CA HIS A 366 46.56 -45.03 31.10
C HIS A 366 46.87 -43.86 32.04
N VAL A 367 46.82 -44.12 33.34
CA VAL A 367 47.12 -43.16 34.38
C VAL A 367 48.30 -43.64 35.24
N ALA A 368 49.21 -42.74 35.56
CA ALA A 368 50.37 -43.09 36.38
C ALA A 368 50.03 -43.24 37.88
N SER A 369 48.94 -42.60 38.34
CA SER A 369 48.42 -42.68 39.71
C SER A 369 46.92 -42.64 39.72
N ALA A 370 46.27 -43.60 40.39
CA ALA A 370 44.81 -43.67 40.52
C ALA A 370 44.29 -42.80 41.69
N SER A 371 44.81 -41.61 41.88
CA SER A 371 44.26 -40.70 42.91
C SER A 371 43.01 -39.98 42.37
N GLU A 372 41.94 -39.93 43.15
CA GLU A 372 40.68 -39.27 42.79
C GLU A 372 40.85 -37.78 42.43
N ASP A 373 41.92 -37.14 42.85
CA ASP A 373 42.26 -35.74 42.57
C ASP A 373 43.07 -35.52 41.31
N ALA A 374 43.47 -36.58 40.57
CA ALA A 374 44.30 -36.47 39.39
C ALA A 374 43.53 -35.85 38.18
N LEU A 375 42.25 -36.18 38.08
CA LEU A 375 41.31 -35.64 37.09
C LEU A 375 39.95 -35.38 37.73
N ARG A 376 39.62 -34.14 37.91
CA ARG A 376 38.34 -33.74 38.52
C ARG A 376 37.48 -33.04 37.46
N ARG A 377 36.24 -33.51 37.27
CA ARG A 377 35.28 -32.87 36.41
C ARG A 377 34.89 -31.51 36.99
N ILE A 378 34.91 -30.49 36.14
CA ILE A 378 34.31 -29.19 36.46
C ILE A 378 32.80 -29.36 36.38
N GLU A 379 32.14 -29.21 37.51
CA GLU A 379 30.69 -29.29 37.57
C GLU A 379 30.09 -28.13 36.76
N HIS A 380 29.18 -28.47 35.91
CA HIS A 380 28.43 -27.52 35.13
C HIS A 380 26.99 -27.47 35.71
N ASN A 381 26.55 -26.28 36.10
CA ASN A 381 25.18 -26.08 36.49
C ASN A 381 24.31 -25.96 35.24
N SER A 382 23.38 -26.89 35.06
CA SER A 382 22.33 -26.74 34.06
C SER A 382 21.46 -25.53 34.39
N LEU A 383 21.02 -24.82 33.36
CA LEU A 383 20.08 -23.72 33.55
C LEU A 383 18.76 -24.24 34.14
N ASP A 384 18.23 -23.53 35.08
CA ASP A 384 16.96 -23.84 35.73
C ASP A 384 15.78 -23.53 34.80
N GLY A 385 14.67 -24.25 34.94
CA GLY A 385 13.46 -24.06 34.14
C GLY A 385 12.84 -22.65 34.23
N ILE A 386 13.22 -21.86 35.22
CA ILE A 386 12.78 -20.48 35.37
C ILE A 386 13.19 -19.60 34.15
N TYR A 387 14.34 -19.86 33.54
CA TYR A 387 14.82 -19.12 32.41
C TYR A 387 14.00 -19.37 31.16
N VAL A 388 13.45 -20.56 30.97
CA VAL A 388 12.52 -20.89 29.86
C VAL A 388 11.22 -20.12 30.03
N ASN A 389 10.70 -20.08 31.28
CA ASN A 389 9.47 -19.31 31.57
C ASN A 389 9.65 -17.79 31.30
N VAL A 390 10.83 -17.24 31.60
CA VAL A 390 11.17 -15.84 31.32
C VAL A 390 11.22 -15.61 29.81
N LEU A 391 11.85 -16.51 29.04
CA LEU A 391 11.92 -16.44 27.60
C LEU A 391 10.52 -16.46 26.97
N ASP A 392 9.66 -17.40 27.41
CA ASP A 392 8.29 -17.49 26.91
C ASP A 392 7.49 -16.21 27.20
N ARG A 393 7.69 -15.63 28.40
CA ARG A 393 7.04 -14.36 28.75
C ARG A 393 7.50 -13.19 27.88
N ILE A 394 8.79 -13.08 27.57
CA ILE A 394 9.31 -12.03 26.70
C ILE A 394 8.80 -12.21 25.24
N ILE A 395 8.72 -13.46 24.77
CA ILE A 395 8.12 -13.77 23.46
C ILE A 395 6.65 -13.36 23.43
N GLN A 396 5.90 -13.64 24.50
CA GLN A 396 4.51 -13.23 24.62
C GLN A 396 4.38 -11.70 24.64
N GLU A 397 5.22 -10.99 25.39
CA GLU A 397 5.27 -9.52 25.43
C GLU A 397 5.54 -8.94 24.02
N LEU A 398 6.49 -9.51 23.29
CA LEU A 398 6.77 -9.10 21.91
C LEU A 398 5.55 -9.27 21.01
N ARG A 399 4.84 -10.39 21.11
CA ARG A 399 3.62 -10.68 20.35
C ARG A 399 2.49 -9.70 20.69
N GLU A 400 2.26 -9.44 21.96
CA GLU A 400 1.24 -8.52 22.43
C GLU A 400 1.55 -7.08 22.01
N THR A 401 2.80 -6.63 22.19
CA THR A 401 3.25 -5.28 21.82
C THR A 401 3.16 -5.03 20.33
N SER A 402 3.49 -6.03 19.51
CA SER A 402 3.39 -5.94 18.06
C SER A 402 1.97 -6.11 17.51
N GLY A 403 1.03 -6.58 18.35
CA GLY A 403 -0.31 -6.97 17.91
C GLY A 403 -0.32 -8.20 17.01
N ASN A 404 0.75 -9.00 16.98
CA ASN A 404 0.85 -10.24 16.23
C ASN A 404 0.51 -11.45 17.13
N THR A 405 -0.75 -11.51 17.55
CA THR A 405 -1.27 -12.55 18.44
C THR A 405 -1.51 -13.86 17.69
N GLU A 406 -1.62 -14.97 18.41
CA GLU A 406 -1.91 -16.28 17.79
C GLU A 406 -3.20 -16.29 16.99
N THR A 407 -4.19 -15.51 17.42
CA THR A 407 -5.46 -15.34 16.71
C THR A 407 -5.28 -14.63 15.35
N SER A 408 -4.38 -13.64 15.28
CA SER A 408 -4.07 -12.93 14.02
C SER A 408 -3.33 -13.81 13.01
N THR A 409 -2.58 -14.80 13.49
CA THR A 409 -1.85 -15.78 12.65
C THR A 409 -2.71 -16.99 12.27
N GLY A 410 -4.01 -17.00 12.60
CA GLY A 410 -4.95 -18.07 12.25
C GLY A 410 -4.92 -19.28 13.18
N ASN A 411 -4.18 -19.23 14.29
CA ASN A 411 -4.17 -20.29 15.28
C ASN A 411 -5.33 -20.08 16.26
N ILE A 412 -6.44 -20.78 16.02
CA ILE A 412 -7.66 -20.67 16.83
C ILE A 412 -7.58 -21.75 17.91
N SER A 413 -7.73 -21.36 19.18
CA SER A 413 -7.78 -22.31 20.29
C SER A 413 -8.95 -23.30 20.10
N SER A 414 -8.69 -24.58 20.36
CA SER A 414 -9.69 -25.66 20.25
C SER A 414 -10.92 -25.34 21.10
N GLY A 415 -12.06 -25.09 20.45
CA GLY A 415 -13.33 -24.79 21.13
C GLY A 415 -14.20 -23.75 20.45
N VAL A 416 -13.65 -22.94 19.54
CA VAL A 416 -14.42 -21.93 18.78
C VAL A 416 -14.78 -22.50 17.41
N THR A 417 -16.00 -23.01 17.26
CA THR A 417 -16.47 -23.64 16.01
C THR A 417 -17.45 -22.78 15.22
N ALA A 418 -18.00 -21.72 15.82
CA ALA A 418 -18.94 -20.85 15.15
C ALA A 418 -18.21 -19.86 14.22
N ALA A 419 -18.54 -19.84 12.94
CA ALA A 419 -17.94 -18.94 11.94
C ALA A 419 -18.06 -17.45 12.35
N SER A 420 -19.18 -17.04 12.97
CA SER A 420 -19.37 -15.68 13.48
C SER A 420 -18.43 -15.32 14.64
N ALA A 421 -18.11 -16.28 15.50
CA ALA A 421 -17.17 -16.06 16.61
C ALA A 421 -15.72 -15.95 16.08
N ILE A 422 -15.37 -16.76 15.07
CA ILE A 422 -14.07 -16.68 14.40
C ILE A 422 -13.91 -15.32 13.70
N ALA A 423 -14.93 -14.87 12.98
CA ALA A 423 -14.95 -13.56 12.35
C ALA A 423 -14.79 -12.41 13.36
N ALA A 424 -15.49 -12.48 14.50
CA ALA A 424 -15.38 -11.48 15.57
C ALA A 424 -13.99 -11.47 16.21
N LEU A 425 -13.34 -12.63 16.38
CA LEU A 425 -11.98 -12.72 16.88
C LEU A 425 -10.96 -12.17 15.87
N GLN A 426 -11.11 -12.45 14.59
CA GLN A 426 -10.28 -11.90 13.53
C GLN A 426 -10.44 -10.38 13.44
N GLU A 427 -11.67 -9.87 13.55
CA GLU A 427 -11.93 -8.44 13.58
C GLU A 427 -11.29 -7.78 14.81
N ALA A 428 -11.36 -8.40 15.97
CA ALA A 428 -10.73 -7.89 17.18
C ALA A 428 -9.21 -7.89 17.10
N SER A 429 -8.60 -8.91 16.48
CA SER A 429 -7.14 -9.01 16.30
C SER A 429 -6.59 -7.97 15.32
N GLY A 430 -7.39 -7.55 14.33
CA GLY A 430 -7.03 -6.52 13.35
C GLY A 430 -6.95 -5.09 13.90
N LYS A 431 -7.33 -4.84 15.18
CA LYS A 431 -7.35 -3.47 15.74
C LYS A 431 -5.99 -2.78 15.71
N GLY A 432 -4.90 -3.51 15.98
CA GLY A 432 -3.54 -2.96 15.95
C GLY A 432 -3.07 -2.51 14.56
N SER A 433 -3.60 -3.12 13.49
CA SER A 433 -3.26 -2.77 12.11
C SER A 433 -4.13 -1.65 11.55
N ARG A 434 -5.30 -1.36 12.16
CA ARG A 434 -6.25 -0.34 11.66
C ARG A 434 -5.68 1.07 11.65
N ASP A 435 -4.92 1.45 12.66
CA ASP A 435 -4.32 2.79 12.73
C ASP A 435 -3.28 2.98 11.62
N SER A 436 -2.45 1.95 11.38
CA SER A 436 -1.51 1.92 10.26
C SER A 436 -2.23 2.02 8.91
N THR A 437 -3.35 1.31 8.74
CA THR A 437 -4.17 1.35 7.53
C THR A 437 -4.80 2.72 7.34
N GLN A 438 -5.33 3.36 8.39
CA GLN A 438 -5.89 4.71 8.30
C GLN A 438 -4.83 5.75 7.96
N SER A 439 -3.60 5.62 8.47
CA SER A 439 -2.48 6.47 8.06
C SER A 439 -2.17 6.31 6.58
N ALA A 440 -2.11 5.07 6.08
CA ALA A 440 -1.91 4.79 4.66
C ALA A 440 -3.04 5.37 3.79
N TYR A 441 -4.29 5.30 4.24
CA TYR A 441 -5.43 5.87 3.51
C TYR A 441 -5.39 7.40 3.45
N ARG A 442 -4.94 8.06 4.52
CA ARG A 442 -4.71 9.53 4.51
C ARG A 442 -3.64 9.90 3.49
N ALA A 443 -2.50 9.21 3.52
CA ALA A 443 -1.42 9.42 2.56
C ALA A 443 -1.88 9.13 1.12
N TYR A 444 -2.66 8.07 0.90
CA TYR A 444 -3.22 7.77 -0.41
C TYR A 444 -4.21 8.85 -0.89
N GLY A 445 -5.05 9.39 -0.01
CA GLY A 445 -5.93 10.51 -0.32
C GLY A 445 -5.14 11.75 -0.77
N GLU A 446 -4.02 12.05 -0.11
CA GLU A 446 -3.12 13.14 -0.53
C GLU A 446 -2.46 12.88 -1.90
N ILE A 447 -2.09 11.62 -2.20
CA ILE A 447 -1.56 11.23 -3.52
C ILE A 447 -2.60 11.47 -4.60
N VAL A 448 -3.85 11.02 -4.37
CA VAL A 448 -4.96 11.21 -5.31
C VAL A 448 -5.26 12.69 -5.53
N ASP A 449 -5.24 13.49 -4.47
CA ASP A 449 -5.44 14.95 -4.56
C ASP A 449 -4.33 15.61 -5.40
N LEU A 450 -3.07 15.25 -5.18
CA LEU A 450 -1.96 15.72 -6.01
C LEU A 450 -2.10 15.26 -7.47
N CYS A 451 -2.58 14.04 -7.72
CA CYS A 451 -2.86 13.57 -9.09
C CYS A 451 -3.93 14.40 -9.77
N ILE A 452 -5.02 14.74 -9.07
CA ILE A 452 -6.09 15.61 -9.60
C ILE A 452 -5.55 17.00 -9.95
N GLU A 453 -4.71 17.56 -9.09
CA GLU A 453 -4.09 18.86 -9.34
C GLU A 453 -3.13 18.83 -10.56
N LEU A 454 -2.35 17.74 -10.73
CA LEU A 454 -1.51 17.56 -11.91
C LEU A 454 -2.34 17.33 -13.18
N ILE A 455 -3.45 16.59 -13.10
CA ILE A 455 -4.41 16.47 -14.20
C ILE A 455 -4.93 17.85 -14.59
N ARG A 456 -5.32 18.67 -13.61
CA ARG A 456 -5.81 20.04 -13.82
C ARG A 456 -4.79 20.90 -14.54
N GLN A 457 -3.52 20.79 -14.20
CA GLN A 457 -2.44 21.62 -14.75
C GLN A 457 -1.96 21.18 -16.12
N PHE A 458 -1.87 19.87 -16.38
CA PHE A 458 -1.12 19.33 -17.52
C PHE A 458 -1.92 18.50 -18.55
N TYR A 459 -3.20 18.15 -18.27
CA TYR A 459 -4.00 17.35 -19.21
C TYR A 459 -4.77 18.25 -20.20
N ASP A 460 -4.06 19.17 -20.85
CA ASP A 460 -4.57 20.09 -21.85
C ASP A 460 -4.93 19.39 -23.18
N MET A 461 -4.22 18.29 -23.51
CA MET A 461 -4.49 17.48 -24.69
C MET A 461 -5.41 16.30 -24.39
N PRO A 462 -6.30 15.91 -25.35
CA PRO A 462 -7.16 14.76 -25.19
C PRO A 462 -6.38 13.46 -24.99
N ARG A 463 -6.68 12.72 -23.93
CA ARG A 463 -6.09 11.42 -23.59
C ARG A 463 -7.16 10.36 -23.57
N GLN A 464 -6.83 9.17 -24.05
CA GLN A 464 -7.75 8.04 -24.03
C GLN A 464 -7.42 7.13 -22.83
N PHE A 465 -8.45 6.81 -22.07
CA PHE A 465 -8.38 5.88 -20.95
C PHE A 465 -9.31 4.70 -21.21
N ARG A 466 -8.83 3.49 -20.89
CA ARG A 466 -9.64 2.29 -20.82
C ARG A 466 -10.17 2.16 -19.41
N ILE A 467 -11.45 2.39 -19.21
CA ILE A 467 -12.11 2.27 -17.93
C ILE A 467 -13.01 1.03 -17.91
N LEU A 468 -13.19 0.45 -16.73
CA LEU A 468 -14.17 -0.60 -16.53
C LEU A 468 -15.54 0.06 -16.28
N GLY A 469 -16.43 -0.06 -17.26
CA GLY A 469 -17.80 0.41 -17.14
C GLY A 469 -18.64 -0.44 -16.18
N GLN A 470 -19.87 -0.01 -15.94
CA GLN A 470 -20.85 -0.82 -15.21
C GLN A 470 -20.90 -2.23 -15.81
N TYR A 471 -20.80 -3.25 -14.97
CA TYR A 471 -20.78 -4.68 -15.34
C TYR A 471 -19.45 -5.22 -15.90
N GLY A 472 -18.31 -4.50 -15.71
CA GLY A 472 -17.03 -4.99 -16.18
C GLY A 472 -16.80 -4.90 -17.68
N ALA A 473 -17.70 -4.20 -18.41
CA ALA A 473 -17.49 -3.92 -19.83
C ALA A 473 -16.40 -2.86 -20.00
N GLU A 474 -15.44 -3.13 -20.90
CA GLU A 474 -14.41 -2.16 -21.24
C GLU A 474 -15.03 -0.98 -21.99
N GLN A 475 -14.76 0.22 -21.52
CA GLN A 475 -15.16 1.47 -22.17
C GLN A 475 -13.93 2.34 -22.40
N TYR A 476 -13.86 2.97 -23.55
CA TYR A 476 -12.80 3.92 -23.90
C TYR A 476 -13.35 5.33 -23.78
N VAL A 477 -12.71 6.12 -22.93
CA VAL A 477 -13.12 7.50 -22.67
C VAL A 477 -11.97 8.43 -23.02
N THR A 478 -12.30 9.49 -23.77
CA THR A 478 -11.38 10.58 -24.02
C THR A 478 -11.58 11.66 -22.97
N TYR A 479 -10.51 12.02 -22.28
CA TYR A 479 -10.54 12.99 -21.20
C TYR A 479 -9.59 14.15 -21.43
N THR A 480 -10.03 15.36 -21.04
CA THR A 480 -9.25 16.59 -20.97
C THR A 480 -9.53 17.29 -19.64
N ASN A 481 -8.66 18.19 -19.22
CA ASN A 481 -8.84 18.95 -17.99
C ASN A 481 -9.87 20.09 -18.05
N ALA A 482 -10.54 20.28 -19.20
CA ALA A 482 -11.46 21.41 -19.42
C ALA A 482 -12.59 21.48 -18.35
N GLY A 483 -13.08 20.31 -17.92
CA GLY A 483 -14.16 20.23 -16.92
C GLY A 483 -13.73 20.55 -15.48
N ILE A 484 -12.43 20.47 -15.18
CA ILE A 484 -11.90 20.72 -13.83
C ILE A 484 -11.09 22.01 -13.73
N GLN A 485 -10.92 22.74 -14.83
CA GLN A 485 -10.33 24.07 -14.81
C GLN A 485 -11.27 25.12 -14.22
N GLN A 486 -10.72 26.30 -13.97
CA GLN A 486 -11.48 27.44 -13.49
C GLN A 486 -12.57 27.84 -14.49
N GLN A 487 -13.82 27.83 -14.05
CA GLN A 487 -15.01 28.13 -14.87
C GLN A 487 -15.59 29.48 -14.49
N TYR A 488 -15.95 30.26 -15.50
CA TYR A 488 -16.68 31.51 -15.31
C TYR A 488 -18.15 31.21 -15.06
N GLN A 489 -18.71 31.73 -13.97
CA GLN A 489 -20.09 31.44 -13.56
C GLN A 489 -21.15 32.35 -14.26
N GLY A 490 -20.71 33.31 -15.04
CA GLY A 490 -21.60 34.25 -15.71
C GLY A 490 -22.09 35.40 -14.80
N ASN A 491 -23.08 36.15 -15.31
CA ASN A 491 -23.74 37.21 -14.58
C ASN A 491 -25.15 36.77 -14.19
N ASP A 492 -25.45 36.81 -12.88
CA ASP A 492 -26.79 36.55 -12.39
C ASP A 492 -27.34 37.84 -11.73
N PHE A 493 -28.56 38.26 -12.11
CA PHE A 493 -29.19 39.50 -11.70
C PHE A 493 -28.32 40.76 -11.84
N GLY A 494 -27.40 40.80 -12.83
CA GLY A 494 -26.50 41.94 -13.06
C GLY A 494 -25.27 41.99 -12.15
N GLN A 495 -25.06 40.98 -11.31
CA GLN A 495 -23.82 40.79 -10.55
C GLN A 495 -22.92 39.74 -11.24
N ASP A 496 -21.66 40.10 -11.40
CA ASP A 496 -20.65 39.16 -11.84
C ASP A 496 -20.42 38.09 -10.76
N MET A 497 -20.77 36.83 -11.04
CA MET A 497 -20.61 35.72 -10.11
C MET A 497 -19.15 35.24 -10.01
N GLY A 498 -18.26 35.80 -10.81
CA GLY A 498 -16.84 35.49 -10.78
C GLY A 498 -16.50 34.11 -11.35
N TYR A 499 -15.38 33.58 -10.88
CA TYR A 499 -14.86 32.28 -11.34
C TYR A 499 -15.00 31.24 -10.23
N ARG A 500 -15.42 30.06 -10.62
CA ARG A 500 -15.51 28.87 -9.77
C ARG A 500 -14.39 27.89 -10.14
N LEU A 501 -13.77 27.27 -9.13
CA LEU A 501 -12.85 26.16 -9.31
C LEU A 501 -13.51 24.88 -8.77
N PRO A 502 -13.74 23.84 -9.59
CA PRO A 502 -14.28 22.58 -9.11
C PRO A 502 -13.37 21.94 -8.04
N VAL A 503 -13.95 21.55 -6.91
CA VAL A 503 -13.26 20.94 -5.78
C VAL A 503 -13.90 19.60 -5.48
N PHE A 504 -13.06 18.59 -5.22
CA PHE A 504 -13.49 17.22 -4.98
C PHE A 504 -13.11 16.77 -3.58
N ASP A 505 -13.94 15.92 -2.98
CA ASP A 505 -13.65 15.24 -1.74
C ASP A 505 -13.22 13.80 -2.05
N ILE A 506 -12.13 13.36 -1.42
CA ILE A 506 -11.58 12.03 -1.67
C ILE A 506 -11.92 11.13 -0.48
N LYS A 507 -12.68 10.09 -0.71
CA LYS A 507 -12.89 9.00 0.24
C LYS A 507 -12.11 7.79 -0.19
N VAL A 508 -11.31 7.24 0.71
CA VAL A 508 -10.52 6.05 0.46
C VAL A 508 -11.18 4.86 1.15
N SER A 509 -11.36 3.79 0.41
CA SER A 509 -11.87 2.51 0.90
C SER A 509 -10.88 1.39 0.60
N ALA A 510 -10.99 0.27 1.30
CA ALA A 510 -10.22 -0.92 0.96
C ALA A 510 -10.74 -1.55 -0.33
N GLN A 511 -9.84 -1.87 -1.24
CA GLN A 511 -10.17 -2.76 -2.34
C GLN A 511 -10.31 -4.18 -1.79
N LYS A 512 -11.55 -4.65 -1.65
CA LYS A 512 -11.82 -5.99 -1.10
C LYS A 512 -11.35 -7.07 -2.08
N LYS A 513 -10.17 -7.60 -1.86
CA LYS A 513 -9.62 -8.76 -2.61
C LYS A 513 -9.85 -10.10 -1.88
N ASN A 514 -10.53 -10.11 -0.74
CA ASN A 514 -10.62 -11.32 0.10
C ASN A 514 -11.49 -12.40 -0.58
N VAL A 515 -10.92 -13.60 -0.72
CA VAL A 515 -11.58 -14.78 -1.30
C VAL A 515 -12.83 -15.17 -0.48
N TYR A 516 -12.79 -15.01 0.84
CA TYR A 516 -13.91 -15.27 1.74
C TYR A 516 -15.11 -14.36 1.47
N THR A 517 -14.86 -13.09 1.13
CA THR A 517 -15.93 -12.15 0.77
C THR A 517 -16.67 -12.61 -0.48
N LYS A 518 -15.97 -13.16 -1.49
CA LYS A 518 -16.60 -13.71 -2.70
C LYS A 518 -17.46 -14.93 -2.40
N VAL A 519 -17.01 -15.82 -1.51
CA VAL A 519 -17.80 -16.99 -1.10
C VAL A 519 -19.05 -16.55 -0.37
N THR A 520 -18.94 -15.62 0.58
CA THR A 520 -20.08 -15.06 1.31
C THR A 520 -21.05 -14.33 0.39
N GLN A 521 -20.55 -13.57 -0.60
CA GLN A 521 -21.40 -12.91 -1.60
C GLN A 521 -22.13 -13.91 -2.49
N ASN A 522 -21.47 -15.01 -2.88
CA ASN A 522 -22.12 -16.07 -3.65
C ASN A 522 -23.23 -16.78 -2.85
N GLU A 523 -22.96 -17.07 -1.56
CA GLU A 523 -23.98 -17.62 -0.67
C GLU A 523 -25.16 -16.67 -0.48
N LEU A 524 -24.89 -15.37 -0.31
CA LEU A 524 -25.89 -14.32 -0.20
C LEU A 524 -26.74 -14.23 -1.49
N ALA A 525 -26.11 -14.29 -2.66
CA ALA A 525 -26.79 -14.27 -3.94
C ALA A 525 -27.73 -15.48 -4.13
N LEU A 526 -27.29 -16.67 -3.70
CA LEU A 526 -28.13 -17.87 -3.69
C LEU A 526 -29.30 -17.73 -2.73
N GLN A 527 -29.09 -17.18 -1.53
CA GLN A 527 -30.17 -16.90 -0.57
C GLN A 527 -31.17 -15.88 -1.11
N PHE A 528 -30.72 -14.86 -1.85
CA PHE A 528 -31.63 -13.92 -2.51
C PHE A 528 -32.50 -14.60 -3.57
N PHE A 529 -31.88 -15.50 -4.35
CA PHE A 529 -32.63 -16.28 -5.33
C PHE A 529 -33.65 -17.20 -4.68
N ASP A 530 -33.28 -17.95 -3.65
CA ASP A 530 -34.15 -18.89 -2.93
C ASP A 530 -35.31 -18.18 -2.23
N LYS A 531 -35.09 -16.96 -1.72
CA LYS A 531 -36.13 -16.15 -1.07
C LYS A 531 -36.98 -15.34 -2.04
N GLY A 532 -36.73 -15.46 -3.34
CA GLY A 532 -37.52 -14.80 -4.37
C GLY A 532 -37.35 -13.31 -4.52
N PHE A 533 -36.20 -12.75 -4.11
CA PHE A 533 -35.88 -11.31 -4.25
C PHE A 533 -35.90 -10.80 -5.69
N PHE A 534 -35.73 -11.70 -6.65
CA PHE A 534 -35.77 -11.35 -8.08
C PHE A 534 -37.18 -11.54 -8.68
N ASN A 535 -38.17 -11.87 -7.86
CA ASN A 535 -39.57 -11.97 -8.32
C ASN A 535 -40.12 -10.55 -8.54
N PRO A 536 -40.60 -10.22 -9.75
CA PRO A 536 -41.12 -8.90 -10.08
C PRO A 536 -42.33 -8.48 -9.22
N GLN A 537 -43.08 -9.44 -8.66
CA GLN A 537 -44.23 -9.16 -7.79
C GLN A 537 -43.86 -8.69 -6.38
N MET A 538 -42.64 -9.00 -5.91
CA MET A 538 -42.11 -8.64 -4.59
C MET A 538 -41.09 -7.52 -4.64
N THR A 539 -41.00 -6.79 -5.73
CA THR A 539 -39.93 -5.77 -5.98
C THR A 539 -39.82 -4.75 -4.87
N ASP A 540 -40.92 -4.20 -4.39
CA ASP A 540 -40.90 -3.16 -3.34
C ASP A 540 -40.35 -3.68 -2.01
N GLN A 541 -40.74 -4.90 -1.63
CA GLN A 541 -40.24 -5.56 -0.42
C GLN A 541 -38.77 -5.95 -0.56
N ALA A 542 -38.38 -6.42 -1.75
CA ALA A 542 -37.01 -6.76 -2.06
C ALA A 542 -36.09 -5.52 -2.01
N LEU A 543 -36.53 -4.38 -2.56
CA LEU A 543 -35.81 -3.13 -2.52
C LEU A 543 -35.64 -2.60 -1.09
N MET A 544 -36.69 -2.64 -0.26
CA MET A 544 -36.62 -2.27 1.15
C MET A 544 -35.61 -3.13 1.92
N CYS A 545 -35.61 -4.43 1.68
CA CYS A 545 -34.68 -5.35 2.34
C CYS A 545 -33.25 -5.16 1.87
N LEU A 546 -33.04 -4.98 0.55
CA LEU A 546 -31.73 -4.70 -0.02
C LEU A 546 -31.17 -3.35 0.46
N ASP A 547 -32.05 -2.38 0.73
CA ASP A 547 -31.60 -1.07 1.25
C ASP A 547 -31.02 -1.17 2.67
N MET A 548 -31.52 -2.08 3.48
CA MET A 548 -31.03 -2.34 4.83
C MET A 548 -29.75 -3.18 4.88
N MET A 549 -29.29 -3.73 3.75
CA MET A 549 -28.11 -4.60 3.66
C MET A 549 -26.92 -3.85 3.10
N GLU A 550 -25.71 -4.22 3.51
CA GLU A 550 -24.46 -3.73 2.96
C GLU A 550 -23.69 -4.89 2.30
N PHE A 551 -23.52 -4.82 0.96
CA PHE A 551 -22.74 -5.76 0.17
C PHE A 551 -22.26 -5.11 -1.13
N ASP A 552 -21.21 -5.66 -1.73
CA ASP A 552 -20.62 -5.10 -2.95
C ASP A 552 -21.58 -5.24 -4.15
N GLY A 553 -21.74 -4.15 -4.90
CA GLY A 553 -22.65 -4.14 -6.06
C GLY A 553 -24.13 -3.96 -5.73
N LYS A 554 -24.46 -3.58 -4.48
CA LYS A 554 -25.82 -3.31 -4.00
C LYS A 554 -26.63 -2.46 -4.97
N ASP A 555 -26.08 -1.31 -5.38
CA ASP A 555 -26.76 -0.36 -6.25
C ASP A 555 -27.13 -0.96 -7.61
N GLY A 556 -26.23 -1.76 -8.18
CA GLY A 556 -26.48 -2.46 -9.44
C GLY A 556 -27.59 -3.51 -9.34
N ILE A 557 -27.64 -4.23 -8.22
CA ILE A 557 -28.71 -5.22 -7.97
C ILE A 557 -30.04 -4.52 -7.71
N MET A 558 -30.05 -3.46 -6.89
CA MET A 558 -31.24 -2.65 -6.64
C MET A 558 -31.80 -2.05 -7.93
N GLN A 559 -30.96 -1.52 -8.80
CA GLN A 559 -31.37 -0.98 -10.08
C GLN A 559 -31.98 -2.04 -11.00
N LYS A 560 -31.42 -3.26 -11.05
CA LYS A 560 -31.96 -4.36 -11.84
C LYS A 560 -33.30 -4.85 -11.30
N VAL A 561 -33.42 -4.96 -9.97
CA VAL A 561 -34.67 -5.35 -9.32
C VAL A 561 -35.76 -4.30 -9.60
N ALA A 562 -35.42 -3.01 -9.48
CA ALA A 562 -36.36 -1.92 -9.80
C ALA A 562 -36.77 -1.92 -11.28
N GLN A 563 -35.83 -2.15 -12.20
CA GLN A 563 -36.13 -2.25 -13.63
C GLN A 563 -37.05 -3.42 -13.93
N ASN A 564 -36.82 -4.58 -13.34
CA ASN A 564 -37.70 -5.76 -13.50
C ASN A 564 -39.11 -5.47 -12.99
N GLY A 565 -39.25 -4.82 -11.84
CA GLY A 565 -40.56 -4.40 -11.33
C GLY A 565 -41.28 -3.44 -12.26
N THR A 566 -40.56 -2.41 -12.77
CA THR A 566 -41.14 -1.45 -13.72
C THR A 566 -41.55 -2.10 -15.05
N MET A 567 -40.74 -3.01 -15.57
CA MET A 567 -41.09 -3.77 -16.79
C MET A 567 -42.32 -4.64 -16.58
N TYR A 568 -42.41 -5.30 -15.44
CA TYR A 568 -43.56 -6.12 -15.09
C TYR A 568 -44.83 -5.27 -14.96
N GLN A 569 -44.80 -4.12 -14.31
CA GLN A 569 -45.94 -3.19 -14.22
C GLN A 569 -46.36 -2.69 -15.58
N LYS A 570 -45.43 -2.32 -16.45
CA LYS A 570 -45.75 -1.94 -17.84
C LYS A 570 -46.38 -3.07 -18.63
N LEU A 571 -45.88 -4.29 -18.48
CA LEU A 571 -46.47 -5.46 -19.12
C LEU A 571 -47.92 -5.68 -18.70
N LEU A 572 -48.20 -5.59 -17.39
CA LEU A 572 -49.55 -5.67 -16.85
C LEU A 572 -50.48 -4.58 -17.41
N GLN A 573 -49.98 -3.33 -17.52
CA GLN A 573 -50.73 -2.22 -18.12
C GLN A 573 -51.07 -2.50 -19.58
N TYR A 574 -50.10 -2.97 -20.39
CA TYR A 574 -50.35 -3.32 -21.77
C TYR A 574 -51.31 -4.50 -21.93
N MET A 575 -51.23 -5.49 -21.05
CA MET A 575 -52.18 -6.63 -21.05
C MET A 575 -53.57 -6.17 -20.67
N GLN A 576 -53.72 -5.27 -19.70
CA GLN A 576 -55.02 -4.68 -19.35
C GLN A 576 -55.61 -3.86 -20.51
N LEU A 577 -54.76 -3.09 -21.20
CA LEU A 577 -55.16 -2.36 -22.39
C LEU A 577 -55.56 -3.30 -23.53
N ALA A 578 -54.79 -4.35 -23.77
CA ALA A 578 -55.12 -5.37 -24.75
C ALA A 578 -56.45 -6.09 -24.41
N LEU A 579 -56.71 -6.39 -23.12
CA LEU A 579 -57.95 -6.95 -22.64
C LEU A 579 -59.12 -6.01 -22.94
N SER A 580 -58.99 -4.71 -22.68
CA SER A 580 -60.04 -3.72 -22.97
C SER A 580 -60.37 -3.61 -24.46
N PHE A 581 -59.38 -3.74 -25.34
CA PHE A 581 -59.61 -3.79 -26.78
C PHE A 581 -60.23 -5.14 -27.24
N ALA A 582 -59.74 -6.23 -26.69
CA ALA A 582 -60.27 -7.57 -27.00
C ALA A 582 -61.76 -7.74 -26.59
N GLN A 583 -62.15 -7.15 -25.45
CA GLN A 583 -63.55 -7.17 -25.00
C GLN A 583 -64.50 -6.50 -26.02
N VAL A 584 -64.04 -5.56 -26.82
CA VAL A 584 -64.82 -4.85 -27.82
C VAL A 584 -64.78 -5.57 -29.18
N LEU A 585 -63.67 -6.20 -29.54
CA LEU A 585 -63.42 -6.74 -30.87
C LEU A 585 -63.65 -8.26 -30.96
N ASP A 586 -63.23 -9.02 -29.94
CA ASP A 586 -63.34 -10.49 -29.91
C ASP A 586 -63.47 -10.99 -28.47
N PRO A 587 -64.69 -11.37 -28.02
CA PRO A 587 -64.94 -11.83 -26.65
C PRO A 587 -64.21 -13.13 -26.29
N MET A 588 -63.90 -14.01 -27.25
CA MET A 588 -63.16 -15.25 -26.98
C MET A 588 -61.67 -14.99 -26.71
N ALA A 589 -61.06 -14.04 -27.44
CA ALA A 589 -59.69 -13.59 -27.18
C ALA A 589 -59.60 -12.84 -25.84
N ALA A 590 -60.63 -12.10 -25.45
CA ALA A 590 -60.69 -11.41 -24.17
C ALA A 590 -60.66 -12.38 -22.96
N GLU A 591 -61.30 -13.52 -23.06
CA GLU A 591 -61.33 -14.53 -22.03
C GLU A 591 -59.95 -15.20 -21.84
N ALA A 592 -59.23 -15.48 -22.93
CA ALA A 592 -57.85 -15.99 -22.91
C ALA A 592 -56.86 -14.99 -22.30
N ILE A 593 -56.92 -13.72 -22.70
CA ILE A 593 -56.06 -12.64 -22.12
C ILE A 593 -56.41 -12.43 -20.65
N GLY A 594 -57.67 -12.49 -20.29
CA GLY A 594 -58.13 -12.40 -18.88
C GLY A 594 -57.59 -13.52 -18.00
N GLN A 595 -57.52 -14.75 -18.51
CA GLN A 595 -56.92 -15.89 -17.83
C GLN A 595 -55.39 -15.71 -17.67
N ASP A 596 -54.73 -15.24 -18.70
CA ASP A 596 -53.28 -14.96 -18.64
C ASP A 596 -52.93 -13.85 -17.62
N ILE A 597 -53.74 -12.80 -17.56
CA ILE A 597 -53.59 -11.73 -16.55
C ILE A 597 -53.82 -12.30 -15.12
N LEU A 598 -54.83 -13.16 -14.98
CA LEU A 598 -55.14 -13.77 -13.70
C LEU A 598 -54.03 -14.72 -13.24
N MET A 599 -53.43 -15.48 -14.18
CA MET A 599 -52.25 -16.32 -13.89
C MET A 599 -51.02 -15.47 -13.50
N MET A 600 -50.79 -14.35 -14.17
CA MET A 600 -49.70 -13.44 -13.84
C MET A 600 -49.92 -12.66 -12.55
N ALA A 601 -51.13 -12.21 -12.27
CA ALA A 601 -51.51 -11.43 -11.09
C ALA A 601 -51.76 -12.30 -9.85
N GLY A 602 -52.16 -13.54 -10.05
CA GLY A 602 -52.66 -14.43 -8.99
C GLY A 602 -51.60 -15.22 -8.24
N GLY A 603 -50.30 -14.99 -8.40
CA GLY A 603 -49.23 -15.49 -7.51
C GLY A 603 -49.23 -16.97 -7.12
N GLY A 604 -50.12 -17.76 -7.70
CA GLY A 604 -50.15 -19.19 -7.53
C GLY A 604 -49.31 -19.86 -8.61
N LEU A 605 -48.03 -20.08 -8.35
CA LEU A 605 -47.35 -21.19 -8.99
C LEU A 605 -48.21 -22.44 -8.76
N PRO A 606 -48.66 -23.13 -9.81
CA PRO A 606 -49.30 -24.43 -9.59
C PRO A 606 -48.26 -25.33 -8.95
N THR A 607 -48.46 -25.65 -7.68
CA THR A 607 -47.75 -26.70 -6.98
C THR A 607 -48.16 -28.02 -7.61
N GLY A 608 -47.65 -28.32 -8.78
CA GLY A 608 -47.95 -29.57 -9.46
C GLY A 608 -47.96 -29.45 -10.97
N GLY A 609 -46.81 -29.62 -11.59
CA GLY A 609 -46.72 -29.99 -12.99
C GLY A 609 -46.61 -28.84 -13.99
N GLY A 610 -45.47 -28.24 -14.11
CA GLY A 610 -45.26 -27.26 -15.16
C GLY A 610 -43.85 -26.73 -15.35
N SER A 611 -42.85 -27.27 -14.69
CA SER A 611 -41.43 -26.94 -14.97
C SER A 611 -40.83 -27.74 -16.11
N GLN A 612 -41.62 -28.09 -17.13
CA GLN A 612 -41.06 -28.83 -18.28
C GLN A 612 -40.49 -27.92 -19.38
N MET A 613 -40.63 -26.60 -19.28
CA MET A 613 -40.15 -25.73 -20.36
C MET A 613 -38.71 -25.20 -20.20
N PHE A 614 -38.06 -25.41 -19.05
CA PHE A 614 -36.68 -25.02 -18.83
C PHE A 614 -35.82 -26.07 -18.13
N GLN A 615 -36.22 -27.31 -18.10
CA GLN A 615 -35.31 -28.41 -17.77
C GLN A 615 -34.61 -28.84 -19.07
N SER A 616 -33.56 -28.15 -19.43
CA SER A 616 -32.55 -28.79 -20.28
C SER A 616 -32.02 -29.97 -19.46
N ASP A 617 -31.96 -31.15 -20.04
CA ASP A 617 -31.42 -32.39 -19.44
C ASP A 617 -30.01 -32.20 -18.85
N HIS A 618 -29.37 -31.08 -19.19
CA HIS A 618 -28.04 -30.69 -18.70
C HIS A 618 -28.08 -30.16 -17.25
N ILE A 619 -29.16 -29.51 -16.80
CA ILE A 619 -29.30 -28.98 -15.42
C ILE A 619 -29.77 -30.09 -14.46
N ALA A 620 -30.61 -30.98 -14.92
CA ALA A 620 -31.04 -32.15 -14.13
C ALA A 620 -29.91 -33.13 -13.82
N GLY A 621 -28.84 -33.14 -14.64
CA GLY A 621 -27.64 -33.96 -14.42
C GLY A 621 -26.65 -33.39 -13.39
N ILE A 622 -26.68 -32.07 -13.16
CA ILE A 622 -25.73 -31.39 -12.24
C ILE A 622 -26.16 -31.59 -10.78
N GLY A 623 -27.48 -31.66 -10.50
CA GLY A 623 -27.99 -31.88 -9.15
C GLY A 623 -27.82 -33.30 -8.61
N LYS A 624 -27.48 -34.30 -9.45
CA LYS A 624 -27.27 -35.69 -9.06
C LYS A 624 -25.84 -36.15 -8.94
N LYS A 625 -24.86 -35.35 -9.37
CA LYS A 625 -23.43 -35.64 -9.18
C LYS A 625 -22.87 -34.63 -8.21
N GLU A 626 -22.78 -34.98 -6.94
CA GLU A 626 -21.93 -34.28 -6.02
C GLU A 626 -20.50 -34.24 -6.61
N PRO A 627 -19.83 -33.06 -6.70
CA PRO A 627 -18.43 -33.03 -7.11
C PRO A 627 -17.63 -33.94 -6.20
N GLY A 628 -16.76 -34.77 -6.74
CA GLY A 628 -15.97 -35.77 -6.00
C GLY A 628 -15.21 -35.21 -4.80
N ILE A 629 -14.92 -33.90 -4.83
CA ILE A 629 -14.29 -33.16 -3.75
C ILE A 629 -15.18 -33.06 -2.51
N VAL A 630 -16.50 -32.81 -2.67
CA VAL A 630 -17.45 -32.70 -1.55
C VAL A 630 -17.70 -34.09 -0.94
N ARG A 631 -17.73 -35.13 -1.77
CA ARG A 631 -17.87 -36.51 -1.31
C ARG A 631 -16.67 -36.97 -0.50
N ASN A 632 -15.46 -36.60 -0.93
CA ASN A 632 -14.24 -36.88 -0.17
C ASN A 632 -14.14 -36.08 1.14
N ALA A 633 -14.66 -34.84 1.18
CA ALA A 633 -14.70 -34.05 2.41
C ALA A 633 -15.71 -34.63 3.42
N ARG A 634 -16.88 -35.06 2.97
CA ARG A 634 -17.87 -35.75 3.84
C ARG A 634 -17.40 -37.11 4.33
N ALA A 635 -16.72 -37.88 3.49
CA ALA A 635 -16.11 -39.15 3.90
C ALA A 635 -15.04 -38.96 4.97
N ARG A 636 -14.16 -37.94 4.82
CA ARG A 636 -13.16 -37.58 5.82
C ARG A 636 -13.75 -37.04 7.12
N SER A 637 -14.83 -36.26 7.06
CA SER A 637 -15.50 -35.77 8.26
C SER A 637 -16.23 -36.87 9.03
N SER A 638 -16.76 -37.88 8.35
CA SER A 638 -17.41 -39.04 9.00
C SER A 638 -16.38 -40.01 9.61
N GLU A 639 -15.19 -40.11 9.03
CA GLU A 639 -14.07 -40.87 9.63
C GLU A 639 -13.48 -40.20 10.87
N ALA A 640 -13.44 -38.84 10.88
CA ALA A 640 -12.96 -38.07 12.05
C ALA A 640 -13.92 -38.05 13.23
N SER A 641 -15.21 -38.41 13.03
CA SER A 641 -16.21 -38.43 14.09
C SER A 641 -16.43 -39.81 14.72
N GLN A 642 -15.74 -40.84 14.30
CA GLN A 642 -15.77 -42.13 15.03
C GLN A 642 -14.77 -42.06 16.18
N PRO A 643 -15.21 -42.23 17.47
CA PRO A 643 -14.28 -42.34 18.57
C PRO A 643 -13.44 -43.61 18.36
N ASP A 644 -12.13 -43.47 18.48
CA ASP A 644 -11.17 -44.58 18.49
C ASP A 644 -11.63 -45.61 19.55
N GLY A 645 -12.25 -46.64 19.08
CA GLY A 645 -12.55 -47.81 19.92
C GLY A 645 -11.23 -48.44 20.32
N GLY A 646 -10.89 -48.27 21.56
CA GLY A 646 -9.63 -48.70 22.16
C GLY A 646 -9.30 -50.15 21.77
N ARG A 647 -8.23 -50.31 21.02
CA ARG A 647 -7.60 -51.61 20.72
C ARG A 647 -6.93 -52.07 22.01
N VAL A 648 -7.68 -52.86 22.78
CA VAL A 648 -7.10 -53.64 23.88
C VAL A 648 -6.14 -54.67 23.24
N THR A 649 -4.85 -54.38 23.28
CA THR A 649 -3.83 -55.36 22.98
C THR A 649 -3.80 -56.38 24.13
N LYS A 650 -4.34 -57.56 23.88
CA LYS A 650 -4.12 -58.73 24.73
C LYS A 650 -2.63 -59.03 24.73
N GLY A 651 -2.00 -58.85 25.84
CA GLY A 651 -0.64 -59.31 26.07
C GLY A 651 -0.51 -60.81 25.88
N ALA A 652 0.37 -61.21 24.98
CA ALA A 652 0.82 -62.60 24.86
C ALA A 652 1.93 -62.79 25.87
N SER A 653 1.65 -63.59 26.89
CA SER A 653 2.63 -64.24 27.75
C SER A 653 3.35 -65.29 26.91
N LYS A 654 4.63 -65.13 26.71
CA LYS A 654 5.70 -66.11 26.91
C LYS A 654 7.03 -65.45 26.71
#